data_ff505fe432148b168f87934307f22104
#
_entry.id   ff505fe432148b168f87934307f22104
#
_cell.length_a   1.000
_cell.length_b   1.000
_cell.length_c   1.000
_cell.angle_alpha   90.00
_cell.angle_beta   90.00
_cell.angle_gamma   90.00
#
_symmetry.space_group_name_H-M   'P 1'
#
loop_
_entity.id
_entity.type
_entity.pdbx_description
1 polymer ?
#
loop_
_entity_poly.entity_id
_entity_poly.type
_entity_poly.pdbx_seq_one_letter_code
_entity_poly.pdbx_strand_id
1 'polypeptide(L)'
;MRLINSFVIFVLFLTATASRAANAFVDFNQGDFQLNKGNRVTIGIADDEQRGVLRAAKNLCTDIKAVCGAEVSLGNASSSTIVAGTLGSSKIIDEMAKNRVFDAKMIKGKREMYIIKVTDEQVVIAGSDRRGTIYGIYELSRQLGVSPWYYWADVPTEHHSAVYLKKGVYTDGEPAVRYRGLFLNDEAPCLTSWVKNTFGTNYGDHRFYEKVFELILRLKGNYMWPAMWSWAFYADDPENMKTADEMGIMMGTSHHEPMARNHQEYARDRKGWGAWNYHTNQKNLDRFFREGIERMKGTDDVVTIGMRGDGDEAMSEEADTKLMERIVKNQRQIIADVTKRPAKETPQVWALYKEVLDYYDKGMKVPDDVLILLCDDNWGNVRRVPNAKERKHKGGWGLYYHVDYVGAPRNSKWLNVTPSQNMWEQLSLAYNNGIDGMWILNVGDLKPMEYPIQLFMDMAWKPSAVNVDVVGSHTEAFCIETFGKDQGPEAARLLNLISKINGRSTAEMLDARTYAIDEWPRVIREYQSLEVATLEQFSAISSEYRDAYRQIILFPVQAMSNLHQMYYAQAMNQKLYQEKNPECNRWADEMERCFNKDAELCAYYNKVMSGGKWDGMMTQKHIGYRSWNDDFAEGDVMPVINRIKEQVGGNVFTEKDGYVAIEAEHYYQKHEAADSPLLVIPGMGRTLSGVRIDGGSLLYKWE
;
A
#
# COMPACT_ATOMS: atom_id res chain seq x y z
N MET A 1 -8.93 -1.08 51.50
CA MET A 1 -8.61 0.00 50.56
C MET A 1 -7.81 -0.50 49.35
N ARG A 2 -8.03 -1.76 48.87
CA ARG A 2 -7.39 -2.35 47.68
C ARG A 2 -8.37 -2.98 46.67
N LEU A 3 -9.68 -2.88 46.89
CA LEU A 3 -10.73 -3.48 46.05
C LEU A 3 -11.46 -2.47 45.14
N ILE A 4 -11.21 -1.16 45.33
CA ILE A 4 -11.88 -0.12 44.54
C ILE A 4 -11.11 0.22 43.25
N ASN A 5 -9.79 0.01 43.21
CA ASN A 5 -8.97 0.33 42.03
C ASN A 5 -9.06 -0.70 40.90
N SER A 6 -9.53 -1.92 41.16
CA SER A 6 -9.68 -2.93 40.11
C SER A 6 -10.98 -2.78 39.30
N PHE A 7 -11.98 -2.09 39.83
CA PHE A 7 -13.28 -1.92 39.15
C PHE A 7 -13.29 -0.72 38.19
N VAL A 8 -12.43 0.28 38.41
CA VAL A 8 -12.31 1.46 37.57
C VAL A 8 -11.51 1.16 36.29
N ILE A 9 -10.56 0.23 36.36
CA ILE A 9 -9.74 -0.18 35.20
C ILE A 9 -10.56 -1.02 34.20
N PHE A 10 -11.55 -1.81 34.67
CA PHE A 10 -12.40 -2.63 33.79
C PHE A 10 -13.47 -1.84 33.02
N VAL A 11 -13.88 -0.68 33.54
CA VAL A 11 -14.88 0.19 32.88
C VAL A 11 -14.23 1.06 31.79
N LEU A 12 -12.93 1.39 31.90
CA LEU A 12 -12.23 2.19 30.89
C LEU A 12 -11.84 1.39 29.64
N PHE A 13 -11.71 0.06 29.73
CA PHE A 13 -11.44 -0.79 28.55
C PHE A 13 -12.68 -1.04 27.67
N LEU A 14 -13.88 -0.87 28.19
CA LEU A 14 -15.14 -1.05 27.44
C LEU A 14 -15.55 0.17 26.61
N THR A 15 -14.91 1.31 26.79
CA THR A 15 -15.27 2.54 26.04
C THR A 15 -14.44 2.77 24.79
N ALA A 16 -13.28 2.13 24.63
CA ALA A 16 -12.42 2.32 23.45
C ALA A 16 -12.85 1.52 22.20
N THR A 17 -13.59 0.43 22.38
CA THR A 17 -14.17 -0.36 21.27
C THR A 17 -15.50 0.23 20.74
N ALA A 18 -16.02 1.27 21.37
CA ALA A 18 -17.37 1.79 21.12
C ALA A 18 -17.49 2.69 19.89
N SER A 19 -16.39 3.25 19.31
CA SER A 19 -16.57 4.27 18.28
C SER A 19 -16.85 3.71 16.88
N ARG A 20 -16.42 2.50 16.56
CA ARG A 20 -16.79 1.81 15.29
C ARG A 20 -18.05 0.96 15.46
N ALA A 21 -18.24 0.29 16.59
CA ALA A 21 -19.45 -0.46 16.91
C ALA A 21 -20.71 0.43 17.06
N ALA A 22 -20.53 1.73 17.37
CA ALA A 22 -21.63 2.66 17.52
C ALA A 22 -22.35 3.02 16.19
N ASN A 23 -21.68 2.83 15.05
CA ASN A 23 -22.25 3.11 13.72
C ASN A 23 -22.57 1.84 12.92
N ALA A 24 -22.34 0.65 13.46
CA ALA A 24 -22.71 -0.60 12.80
C ALA A 24 -24.23 -0.74 12.75
N PHE A 25 -24.77 -0.81 11.54
CA PHE A 25 -26.23 -0.93 11.33
C PHE A 25 -26.63 -2.24 10.62
N VAL A 26 -25.67 -3.06 10.24
CA VAL A 26 -25.90 -4.41 9.69
C VAL A 26 -25.64 -5.45 10.78
N ASP A 27 -26.50 -6.47 10.81
CA ASP A 27 -26.41 -7.63 11.71
C ASP A 27 -26.91 -8.86 10.95
N PHE A 28 -26.31 -10.03 11.21
CA PHE A 28 -26.65 -11.24 10.51
C PHE A 28 -27.61 -12.18 11.27
N ASN A 29 -28.02 -11.78 12.47
CA ASN A 29 -28.90 -12.55 13.32
C ASN A 29 -30.24 -11.86 13.55
N GLN A 30 -30.26 -10.52 13.71
CA GLN A 30 -31.45 -9.77 14.06
C GLN A 30 -31.37 -8.29 13.62
N GLY A 31 -32.54 -7.68 13.38
CA GLY A 31 -32.63 -6.26 13.05
C GLY A 31 -34.06 -5.87 12.69
N ASP A 32 -34.28 -4.58 12.38
CA ASP A 32 -35.61 -4.03 12.09
C ASP A 32 -36.05 -4.31 10.64
N PHE A 33 -35.12 -4.43 9.74
CA PHE A 33 -35.34 -4.64 8.30
C PHE A 33 -34.51 -5.77 7.76
N GLN A 34 -35.11 -6.83 7.21
CA GLN A 34 -34.41 -7.92 6.55
C GLN A 34 -34.15 -7.59 5.08
N LEU A 35 -32.91 -7.40 4.72
CA LEU A 35 -32.49 -6.99 3.38
C LEU A 35 -32.83 -8.04 2.31
N ASN A 36 -32.49 -9.31 2.55
CA ASN A 36 -32.66 -10.41 1.61
C ASN A 36 -33.94 -11.22 1.81
N LYS A 37 -35.03 -10.57 2.25
CA LYS A 37 -36.31 -11.24 2.44
C LYS A 37 -36.81 -11.87 1.15
N GLY A 38 -37.16 -13.16 1.21
CA GLY A 38 -37.58 -13.93 0.04
C GLY A 38 -36.46 -14.19 -0.96
N ASN A 39 -35.20 -14.11 -0.53
CA ASN A 39 -33.99 -14.30 -1.35
C ASN A 39 -33.88 -13.36 -2.56
N ARG A 40 -34.47 -12.17 -2.46
CA ARG A 40 -34.47 -11.16 -3.52
C ARG A 40 -34.11 -9.80 -2.96
N VAL A 41 -33.32 -9.04 -3.72
CA VAL A 41 -32.99 -7.62 -3.45
C VAL A 41 -33.17 -6.83 -4.74
N THR A 42 -33.91 -5.73 -4.69
CA THR A 42 -34.05 -4.80 -5.81
C THR A 42 -33.32 -3.50 -5.49
N ILE A 43 -32.54 -2.97 -6.41
CA ILE A 43 -31.87 -1.68 -6.25
C ILE A 43 -32.50 -0.70 -7.23
N GLY A 44 -33.18 0.31 -6.69
CA GLY A 44 -33.78 1.41 -7.43
C GLY A 44 -32.78 2.52 -7.65
N ILE A 45 -32.49 2.82 -8.91
CA ILE A 45 -31.58 3.89 -9.31
C ILE A 45 -32.11 4.50 -10.61
N ALA A 46 -32.05 5.82 -10.74
CA ALA A 46 -32.52 6.48 -11.94
C ALA A 46 -31.65 6.11 -13.15
N ASP A 47 -32.29 5.88 -14.31
CA ASP A 47 -31.59 5.48 -15.54
C ASP A 47 -30.61 6.57 -16.03
N ASP A 48 -30.88 7.82 -15.70
CA ASP A 48 -30.10 9.02 -16.04
C ASP A 48 -29.10 9.42 -14.94
N GLU A 49 -28.91 8.59 -13.92
CA GLU A 49 -27.92 8.84 -12.88
C GLU A 49 -26.49 8.79 -13.46
N GLN A 50 -25.56 9.43 -12.81
CA GLN A 50 -24.18 9.53 -13.25
C GLN A 50 -23.51 8.14 -13.33
N ARG A 51 -22.69 7.92 -14.35
CA ARG A 51 -22.12 6.60 -14.67
C ARG A 51 -21.37 5.94 -13.51
N GLY A 52 -20.61 6.72 -12.73
CA GLY A 52 -19.91 6.21 -11.53
C GLY A 52 -20.87 5.66 -10.48
N VAL A 53 -22.04 6.31 -10.30
CA VAL A 53 -23.08 5.84 -9.37
C VAL A 53 -23.71 4.54 -9.88
N LEU A 54 -24.01 4.46 -11.17
CA LEU A 54 -24.54 3.24 -11.80
C LEU A 54 -23.55 2.09 -11.70
N ARG A 55 -22.23 2.37 -11.82
CA ARG A 55 -21.17 1.37 -11.66
C ARG A 55 -21.07 0.88 -10.21
N ALA A 56 -21.08 1.79 -9.24
CA ALA A 56 -21.08 1.42 -7.83
C ALA A 56 -22.33 0.58 -7.46
N ALA A 57 -23.49 0.89 -8.04
CA ALA A 57 -24.70 0.08 -7.86
C ALA A 57 -24.57 -1.34 -8.45
N LYS A 58 -23.90 -1.49 -9.60
CA LYS A 58 -23.59 -2.82 -10.15
C LYS A 58 -22.63 -3.60 -9.25
N ASN A 59 -21.63 -2.94 -8.67
CA ASN A 59 -20.72 -3.57 -7.72
C ASN A 59 -21.51 -4.00 -6.47
N LEU A 60 -22.44 -3.17 -5.96
CA LEU A 60 -23.30 -3.53 -4.83
C LEU A 60 -24.15 -4.77 -5.13
N CYS A 61 -24.63 -4.95 -6.37
CA CYS A 61 -25.33 -6.19 -6.76
C CYS A 61 -24.43 -7.42 -6.58
N THR A 62 -23.19 -7.32 -7.02
CA THR A 62 -22.20 -8.39 -6.88
C THR A 62 -21.87 -8.64 -5.41
N ASP A 63 -21.69 -7.58 -4.64
CA ASP A 63 -21.38 -7.63 -3.21
C ASP A 63 -22.51 -8.30 -2.41
N ILE A 64 -23.76 -7.90 -2.60
CA ILE A 64 -24.92 -8.52 -1.95
C ILE A 64 -25.05 -9.99 -2.31
N LYS A 65 -24.85 -10.33 -3.58
CA LYS A 65 -24.88 -11.72 -4.04
C LYS A 65 -23.79 -12.56 -3.37
N ALA A 66 -22.59 -12.02 -3.23
CA ALA A 66 -21.49 -12.69 -2.52
C ALA A 66 -21.81 -12.92 -1.04
N VAL A 67 -22.41 -11.91 -0.38
CA VAL A 67 -22.74 -11.96 1.05
C VAL A 67 -23.87 -12.93 1.37
N CYS A 68 -24.95 -12.98 0.58
CA CYS A 68 -26.13 -13.74 0.98
C CYS A 68 -26.77 -14.62 -0.14
N GLY A 69 -26.16 -14.71 -1.31
CA GLY A 69 -26.67 -15.52 -2.42
C GLY A 69 -27.98 -15.04 -3.03
N ALA A 70 -28.49 -13.86 -2.64
CA ALA A 70 -29.76 -13.34 -3.12
C ALA A 70 -29.74 -13.04 -4.63
N GLU A 71 -30.90 -13.16 -5.28
CA GLU A 71 -31.11 -12.60 -6.62
C GLU A 71 -31.18 -11.08 -6.52
N VAL A 72 -30.23 -10.38 -7.16
CA VAL A 72 -30.17 -8.92 -7.13
C VAL A 72 -30.47 -8.36 -8.53
N SER A 73 -31.37 -7.38 -8.60
CA SER A 73 -31.71 -6.71 -9.84
C SER A 73 -31.66 -5.19 -9.69
N LEU A 74 -31.18 -4.53 -10.77
CA LEU A 74 -31.25 -3.07 -10.92
C LEU A 74 -32.58 -2.69 -11.59
N GLY A 75 -33.17 -1.62 -11.14
CA GLY A 75 -34.36 -0.99 -11.74
C GLY A 75 -34.45 0.48 -11.34
N ASN A 76 -35.53 1.14 -11.74
CA ASN A 76 -35.73 2.57 -11.48
C ASN A 76 -36.94 2.84 -10.57
N ALA A 77 -37.38 1.84 -9.79
CA ALA A 77 -38.53 1.96 -8.93
C ALA A 77 -38.17 2.55 -7.54
N SER A 78 -38.91 3.55 -7.12
CA SER A 78 -38.80 4.15 -5.77
C SER A 78 -39.22 3.21 -4.64
N SER A 79 -39.90 2.12 -4.96
CA SER A 79 -40.33 1.06 -4.03
C SER A 79 -39.34 -0.11 -3.95
N SER A 80 -38.12 0.03 -4.51
CA SER A 80 -37.07 -0.99 -4.45
C SER A 80 -36.58 -1.19 -3.02
N THR A 81 -36.00 -2.38 -2.74
CA THR A 81 -35.45 -2.74 -1.42
C THR A 81 -34.38 -1.73 -0.99
N ILE A 82 -33.51 -1.34 -1.93
CA ILE A 82 -32.54 -0.26 -1.77
C ILE A 82 -32.85 0.78 -2.83
N VAL A 83 -32.84 2.06 -2.46
CA VAL A 83 -32.91 3.17 -3.42
C VAL A 83 -31.67 4.03 -3.27
N ALA A 84 -30.93 4.27 -4.35
CA ALA A 84 -29.72 5.06 -4.32
C ALA A 84 -29.76 6.19 -5.36
N GLY A 85 -29.17 7.34 -5.05
CA GLY A 85 -29.01 8.42 -6.02
C GLY A 85 -28.50 9.72 -5.42
N THR A 86 -28.27 10.67 -6.31
CA THR A 86 -27.65 11.96 -6.01
C THR A 86 -28.69 13.04 -5.88
N LEU A 87 -28.69 13.79 -4.78
CA LEU A 87 -29.61 14.92 -4.55
C LEU A 87 -29.39 16.00 -5.61
N GLY A 88 -30.48 16.41 -6.26
CA GLY A 88 -30.45 17.41 -7.32
C GLY A 88 -30.12 16.83 -8.73
N SER A 89 -29.82 15.53 -8.82
CA SER A 89 -29.59 14.82 -10.10
C SER A 89 -30.59 13.67 -10.28
N SER A 90 -30.89 12.93 -9.21
CA SER A 90 -31.83 11.81 -9.24
C SER A 90 -33.24 12.26 -8.91
N LYS A 91 -34.17 12.15 -9.87
CA LYS A 91 -35.58 12.47 -9.67
C LYS A 91 -36.21 11.66 -8.51
N ILE A 92 -35.81 10.39 -8.39
CA ILE A 92 -36.29 9.50 -7.32
C ILE A 92 -35.87 10.05 -5.97
N ILE A 93 -34.64 10.41 -5.80
CA ILE A 93 -34.10 10.96 -4.53
C ILE A 93 -34.69 12.34 -4.23
N ASP A 94 -34.89 13.18 -5.23
CA ASP A 94 -35.51 14.52 -5.08
C ASP A 94 -36.97 14.41 -4.63
N GLU A 95 -37.72 13.47 -5.18
CA GLU A 95 -39.10 13.18 -4.76
C GLU A 95 -39.16 12.63 -3.33
N MET A 96 -38.23 11.70 -2.98
CA MET A 96 -38.11 11.17 -1.62
C MET A 96 -37.76 12.27 -0.62
N ALA A 97 -36.86 13.18 -0.97
CA ALA A 97 -36.52 14.36 -0.17
C ALA A 97 -37.72 15.29 0.03
N LYS A 98 -38.48 15.57 -1.04
CA LYS A 98 -39.70 16.36 -1.00
C LYS A 98 -40.76 15.72 -0.11
N ASN A 99 -40.91 14.41 -0.16
CA ASN A 99 -41.83 13.61 0.64
C ASN A 99 -41.31 13.36 2.07
N ARG A 100 -40.15 13.94 2.45
CA ARG A 100 -39.55 13.83 3.77
C ARG A 100 -39.21 12.40 4.20
N VAL A 101 -38.90 11.53 3.26
CA VAL A 101 -38.39 10.19 3.55
C VAL A 101 -37.07 10.29 4.32
N PHE A 102 -36.25 11.30 4.00
CA PHE A 102 -35.07 11.68 4.75
C PHE A 102 -34.93 13.22 4.82
N ASP A 103 -34.08 13.72 5.73
CA ASP A 103 -33.81 15.16 5.82
C ASP A 103 -32.71 15.57 4.85
N ALA A 104 -33.10 16.10 3.70
CA ALA A 104 -32.17 16.57 2.67
C ALA A 104 -31.23 17.70 3.15
N LYS A 105 -31.56 18.43 4.22
CA LYS A 105 -30.71 19.49 4.77
C LYS A 105 -29.39 18.95 5.31
N MET A 106 -29.37 17.69 5.71
CA MET A 106 -28.15 17.06 6.21
C MET A 106 -27.03 17.01 5.17
N ILE A 107 -27.38 16.86 3.87
CA ILE A 107 -26.39 16.68 2.79
C ILE A 107 -26.39 17.83 1.78
N LYS A 108 -27.45 18.65 1.72
CA LYS A 108 -27.53 19.73 0.72
C LYS A 108 -26.42 20.76 0.89
N GLY A 109 -25.66 20.98 -0.17
CA GLY A 109 -24.52 21.91 -0.20
C GLY A 109 -23.28 21.41 0.53
N LYS A 110 -23.27 20.16 0.96
CA LYS A 110 -22.13 19.48 1.54
C LYS A 110 -21.27 18.85 0.43
N ARG A 111 -19.98 18.62 0.72
CA ARG A 111 -19.05 17.99 -0.20
C ARG A 111 -18.94 16.50 0.11
N GLU A 112 -19.20 15.68 -0.89
CA GLU A 112 -18.96 14.23 -0.86
C GLU A 112 -19.58 13.52 0.35
N MET A 113 -20.67 14.07 0.86
CA MET A 113 -21.39 13.53 2.00
C MET A 113 -22.54 12.64 1.56
N TYR A 114 -22.83 11.61 2.33
CA TYR A 114 -23.95 10.72 2.13
C TYR A 114 -24.75 10.52 3.41
N ILE A 115 -25.97 10.05 3.24
CA ILE A 115 -26.78 9.43 4.28
C ILE A 115 -27.28 8.07 3.81
N ILE A 116 -27.35 7.12 4.74
CA ILE A 116 -28.04 5.84 4.58
C ILE A 116 -29.20 5.85 5.57
N LYS A 117 -30.43 5.89 5.06
CA LYS A 117 -31.65 5.85 5.87
C LYS A 117 -32.25 4.45 5.77
N VAL A 118 -32.31 3.75 6.89
CA VAL A 118 -33.00 2.46 7.02
C VAL A 118 -34.36 2.69 7.62
N THR A 119 -35.40 2.21 6.94
CA THR A 119 -36.83 2.24 7.38
C THR A 119 -37.32 0.81 7.60
N ASP A 120 -38.61 0.61 7.90
CA ASP A 120 -39.21 -0.72 7.97
C ASP A 120 -39.37 -1.39 6.61
N GLU A 121 -39.31 -0.62 5.52
CA GLU A 121 -39.68 -1.07 4.19
C GLU A 121 -38.50 -1.08 3.22
N GLN A 122 -37.52 -0.18 3.41
CA GLN A 122 -36.42 0.00 2.45
C GLN A 122 -35.20 0.73 3.04
N VAL A 123 -34.12 0.68 2.29
CA VAL A 123 -32.87 1.44 2.51
C VAL A 123 -32.78 2.56 1.48
N VAL A 124 -32.58 3.80 1.91
CA VAL A 124 -32.33 4.94 1.00
C VAL A 124 -30.93 5.45 1.18
N ILE A 125 -30.15 5.47 0.09
CA ILE A 125 -28.81 6.01 0.02
C ILE A 125 -28.86 7.30 -0.79
N ALA A 126 -28.67 8.43 -0.14
CA ALA A 126 -28.69 9.74 -0.80
C ALA A 126 -27.32 10.44 -0.61
N GLY A 127 -26.69 10.83 -1.72
CA GLY A 127 -25.45 11.61 -1.71
C GLY A 127 -25.70 13.08 -2.00
N SER A 128 -24.84 13.95 -1.46
CA SER A 128 -24.82 15.39 -1.76
C SER A 128 -24.36 15.68 -3.19
N ASP A 129 -23.54 14.80 -3.75
CA ASP A 129 -22.99 14.80 -5.09
C ASP A 129 -22.70 13.34 -5.53
N ARG A 130 -22.14 13.17 -6.76
CA ARG A 130 -21.87 11.83 -7.30
C ARG A 130 -20.98 10.98 -6.39
N ARG A 131 -19.93 11.57 -5.80
CA ARG A 131 -19.00 10.84 -4.92
C ARG A 131 -19.63 10.50 -3.60
N GLY A 132 -20.41 11.41 -3.02
CA GLY A 132 -21.18 11.11 -1.83
C GLY A 132 -22.11 9.91 -2.02
N THR A 133 -22.79 9.82 -3.16
CA THR A 133 -23.65 8.66 -3.49
C THR A 133 -22.82 7.37 -3.60
N ILE A 134 -21.68 7.42 -4.32
CA ILE A 134 -20.77 6.27 -4.49
C ILE A 134 -20.27 5.79 -3.11
N TYR A 135 -19.86 6.72 -2.24
CA TYR A 135 -19.39 6.37 -0.90
C TYR A 135 -20.49 5.77 -0.02
N GLY A 136 -21.71 6.26 -0.12
CA GLY A 136 -22.84 5.66 0.57
C GLY A 136 -23.13 4.23 0.12
N ILE A 137 -23.03 3.97 -1.17
CA ILE A 137 -23.16 2.61 -1.74
C ILE A 137 -22.05 1.69 -1.24
N TYR A 138 -20.78 2.13 -1.28
CA TYR A 138 -19.66 1.31 -0.80
C TYR A 138 -19.59 1.21 0.72
N GLU A 139 -20.14 2.18 1.46
CA GLU A 139 -20.32 2.04 2.90
C GLU A 139 -21.31 0.91 3.23
N LEU A 140 -22.43 0.81 2.50
CA LEU A 140 -23.33 -0.33 2.67
C LEU A 140 -22.61 -1.64 2.35
N SER A 141 -21.85 -1.72 1.26
CA SER A 141 -21.04 -2.90 0.93
C SER A 141 -20.09 -3.29 2.07
N ARG A 142 -19.40 -2.32 2.65
CA ARG A 142 -18.47 -2.55 3.78
C ARG A 142 -19.19 -3.03 5.03
N GLN A 143 -20.35 -2.44 5.36
CA GLN A 143 -21.19 -2.87 6.49
C GLN A 143 -21.75 -4.29 6.29
N LEU A 144 -21.96 -4.70 5.04
CA LEU A 144 -22.35 -6.06 4.66
C LEU A 144 -21.20 -7.06 4.79
N GLY A 145 -19.97 -6.62 5.09
CA GLY A 145 -18.80 -7.46 5.26
C GLY A 145 -17.93 -7.62 4.01
N VAL A 146 -18.15 -6.81 2.97
CA VAL A 146 -17.26 -6.80 1.79
C VAL A 146 -16.11 -5.82 2.03
N SER A 147 -14.92 -6.37 2.28
CA SER A 147 -13.72 -5.56 2.49
C SER A 147 -13.36 -4.73 1.26
N PRO A 148 -12.90 -3.48 1.40
CA PRO A 148 -12.26 -2.75 0.30
C PRO A 148 -11.11 -3.52 -0.35
N TRP A 149 -10.48 -4.41 0.39
CA TRP A 149 -9.32 -5.21 -0.01
C TRP A 149 -9.67 -6.57 -0.63
N TYR A 150 -10.96 -6.83 -0.91
CA TYR A 150 -11.42 -8.11 -1.49
C TYR A 150 -10.66 -8.47 -2.77
N TYR A 151 -10.34 -7.49 -3.62
CA TYR A 151 -9.61 -7.71 -4.86
C TYR A 151 -8.09 -7.64 -4.66
N TRP A 152 -7.57 -6.59 -3.97
CA TRP A 152 -6.14 -6.31 -3.88
C TRP A 152 -5.40 -7.10 -2.81
N ALA A 153 -6.10 -7.74 -1.87
CA ALA A 153 -5.51 -8.61 -0.86
C ALA A 153 -6.27 -9.93 -0.68
N ASP A 154 -7.16 -10.27 -1.61
CA ASP A 154 -7.94 -11.52 -1.61
C ASP A 154 -8.70 -11.76 -0.28
N VAL A 155 -9.15 -10.68 0.36
CA VAL A 155 -9.96 -10.78 1.58
C VAL A 155 -11.29 -11.42 1.23
N PRO A 156 -11.64 -12.56 1.84
CA PRO A 156 -12.87 -13.26 1.51
C PRO A 156 -14.10 -12.49 2.01
N THR A 157 -15.23 -12.69 1.34
CA THR A 157 -16.54 -12.25 1.81
C THR A 157 -17.26 -13.42 2.47
N GLU A 158 -17.60 -13.27 3.75
CA GLU A 158 -18.37 -14.30 4.47
C GLU A 158 -19.80 -14.40 3.94
N HIS A 159 -20.30 -15.63 3.82
CA HIS A 159 -21.68 -15.88 3.41
C HIS A 159 -22.61 -15.99 4.61
N HIS A 160 -23.72 -15.26 4.54
CA HIS A 160 -24.77 -15.22 5.58
C HIS A 160 -26.14 -15.53 4.98
N SER A 161 -26.90 -16.41 5.61
CA SER A 161 -28.25 -16.81 5.15
C SER A 161 -29.26 -15.67 5.28
N ALA A 162 -29.08 -14.76 6.21
CA ALA A 162 -29.92 -13.62 6.45
C ALA A 162 -29.08 -12.36 6.77
N VAL A 163 -29.57 -11.23 6.30
CA VAL A 163 -28.96 -9.91 6.53
C VAL A 163 -30.03 -8.95 7.05
N TYR A 164 -29.79 -8.39 8.21
CA TYR A 164 -30.70 -7.46 8.89
C TYR A 164 -30.03 -6.09 9.03
N LEU A 165 -30.82 -5.04 8.93
CA LEU A 165 -30.40 -3.67 9.15
C LEU A 165 -31.18 -3.04 10.27
N LYS A 166 -30.52 -2.22 11.11
CA LYS A 166 -31.15 -1.45 12.19
C LYS A 166 -31.69 -0.14 11.62
N LYS A 167 -32.89 0.19 12.02
CA LYS A 167 -33.56 1.43 11.66
C LYS A 167 -32.77 2.65 12.11
N GLY A 168 -32.61 3.64 11.26
CA GLY A 168 -31.87 4.84 11.60
C GLY A 168 -31.40 5.66 10.40
N VAL A 169 -30.59 6.67 10.69
CA VAL A 169 -29.90 7.49 9.71
C VAL A 169 -28.41 7.42 10.02
N TYR A 170 -27.61 7.00 9.03
CA TYR A 170 -26.19 6.75 9.16
C TYR A 170 -25.41 7.63 8.18
N THR A 171 -24.30 8.17 8.64
CA THR A 171 -23.39 9.01 7.83
C THR A 171 -22.04 9.13 8.52
N ASP A 172 -20.98 9.29 7.74
CA ASP A 172 -19.64 9.63 8.26
C ASP A 172 -19.34 11.14 8.22
N GLY A 173 -20.29 11.95 7.74
CA GLY A 173 -20.13 13.40 7.56
C GLY A 173 -19.35 13.76 6.30
N GLU A 174 -18.92 15.02 6.23
CA GLU A 174 -18.03 15.50 5.15
C GLU A 174 -16.59 15.05 5.39
N PRO A 175 -15.82 14.72 4.33
CA PRO A 175 -14.40 14.45 4.49
C PRO A 175 -13.63 15.68 4.97
N ALA A 176 -12.69 15.47 5.88
CA ALA A 176 -11.86 16.54 6.43
C ALA A 176 -10.88 17.07 5.38
N VAL A 177 -10.21 16.18 4.64
CA VAL A 177 -9.29 16.54 3.57
C VAL A 177 -10.04 16.60 2.24
N ARG A 178 -9.81 17.65 1.45
CA ARG A 178 -10.57 17.89 0.21
C ARG A 178 -10.20 16.89 -0.90
N TYR A 179 -8.91 16.73 -1.22
CA TYR A 179 -8.41 15.78 -2.21
C TYR A 179 -7.63 14.69 -1.48
N ARG A 180 -8.03 13.44 -1.66
CA ARG A 180 -7.51 12.27 -0.94
C ARG A 180 -7.18 11.19 -1.93
N GLY A 181 -5.90 10.80 -2.03
CA GLY A 181 -5.58 9.85 -3.06
C GLY A 181 -4.20 9.22 -2.97
N LEU A 182 -3.91 8.45 -4.01
CA LEU A 182 -2.71 7.64 -4.14
C LEU A 182 -1.86 8.12 -5.30
N PHE A 183 -0.57 7.87 -5.20
CA PHE A 183 0.38 8.01 -6.27
C PHE A 183 1.08 6.67 -6.52
N LEU A 184 0.90 6.12 -7.71
CA LEU A 184 1.63 4.95 -8.19
C LEU A 184 2.97 5.42 -8.76
N ASN A 185 3.93 5.68 -7.88
CA ASN A 185 5.18 6.31 -8.28
C ASN A 185 6.11 5.38 -9.05
N ASP A 186 6.16 4.11 -8.65
CA ASP A 186 7.20 3.18 -9.11
C ASP A 186 6.59 1.85 -9.57
N GLU A 187 6.09 1.85 -10.79
CA GLU A 187 5.40 0.71 -11.38
C GLU A 187 6.32 -0.43 -11.82
N ALA A 188 7.61 -0.18 -12.00
CA ALA A 188 8.55 -1.19 -12.47
C ALA A 188 9.46 -1.68 -11.33
N PRO A 189 9.73 -3.00 -11.25
CA PRO A 189 9.29 -4.06 -12.17
C PRO A 189 7.96 -4.72 -11.79
N CYS A 190 7.40 -4.44 -10.59
CA CYS A 190 6.30 -5.21 -9.97
C CYS A 190 4.98 -5.02 -10.71
N LEU A 191 4.38 -3.82 -10.67
CA LEU A 191 3.12 -3.57 -11.37
C LEU A 191 3.24 -3.82 -12.87
N THR A 192 4.35 -3.43 -13.50
CA THR A 192 4.59 -3.65 -14.93
C THR A 192 4.55 -5.14 -15.28
N SER A 193 5.22 -5.99 -14.50
CA SER A 193 5.21 -7.44 -14.71
C SER A 193 3.83 -8.04 -14.46
N TRP A 194 3.19 -7.68 -13.36
CA TRP A 194 1.88 -8.17 -13.02
C TRP A 194 0.80 -7.74 -14.02
N VAL A 195 0.80 -6.48 -14.44
CA VAL A 195 -0.13 -5.95 -15.45
C VAL A 195 0.04 -6.68 -16.77
N LYS A 196 1.29 -6.91 -17.20
CA LYS A 196 1.58 -7.69 -18.42
C LYS A 196 1.02 -9.11 -18.33
N ASN A 197 1.21 -9.77 -17.21
CA ASN A 197 0.74 -11.15 -17.03
C ASN A 197 -0.79 -11.23 -16.88
N THR A 198 -1.42 -10.21 -16.29
CA THR A 198 -2.87 -10.21 -16.00
C THR A 198 -3.70 -9.62 -17.12
N PHE A 199 -3.28 -8.50 -17.71
CA PHE A 199 -4.05 -7.74 -18.71
C PHE A 199 -3.47 -7.84 -20.13
N GLY A 200 -2.22 -8.31 -20.28
CA GLY A 200 -1.54 -8.49 -21.56
C GLY A 200 -0.95 -7.21 -22.16
N THR A 201 -0.88 -6.12 -21.40
CA THR A 201 -0.32 -4.82 -21.83
C THR A 201 0.98 -4.52 -21.08
N ASN A 202 1.89 -3.77 -21.72
CA ASN A 202 3.13 -3.30 -21.10
C ASN A 202 2.93 -1.96 -20.36
N TYR A 203 1.69 -1.56 -20.15
CA TYR A 203 1.29 -0.33 -19.47
C TYR A 203 -0.06 -0.56 -18.77
N GLY A 204 -0.38 0.30 -17.80
CA GLY A 204 -1.70 0.31 -17.16
C GLY A 204 -2.76 0.82 -18.12
N ASP A 205 -3.61 -0.08 -18.62
CA ASP A 205 -4.78 0.27 -19.38
C ASP A 205 -5.99 0.54 -18.48
N HIS A 206 -7.12 0.95 -19.09
CA HIS A 206 -8.34 1.27 -18.35
C HIS A 206 -8.86 0.11 -17.48
N ARG A 207 -8.61 -1.16 -17.84
CA ARG A 207 -9.04 -2.34 -17.08
C ARG A 207 -8.25 -2.47 -15.77
N PHE A 208 -6.96 -2.16 -15.82
CA PHE A 208 -6.10 -2.08 -14.65
C PHE A 208 -6.51 -0.90 -13.75
N TYR A 209 -6.59 0.30 -14.33
CA TYR A 209 -6.93 1.50 -13.56
C TYR A 209 -8.33 1.44 -12.98
N GLU A 210 -9.28 0.75 -13.62
CA GLU A 210 -10.61 0.49 -13.05
C GLU A 210 -10.53 -0.20 -11.68
N LYS A 211 -9.61 -1.17 -11.52
CA LYS A 211 -9.41 -1.86 -10.25
C LYS A 211 -8.79 -0.97 -9.18
N VAL A 212 -7.89 -0.08 -9.59
CA VAL A 212 -7.28 0.93 -8.70
C VAL A 212 -8.32 1.99 -8.29
N PHE A 213 -9.09 2.50 -9.24
CA PHE A 213 -10.12 3.49 -8.97
C PHE A 213 -11.23 2.95 -8.06
N GLU A 214 -11.64 1.70 -8.25
CA GLU A 214 -12.59 1.04 -7.34
C GLU A 214 -12.03 0.97 -5.90
N LEU A 215 -10.76 0.59 -5.72
CA LEU A 215 -10.13 0.58 -4.40
C LEU A 215 -10.16 1.97 -3.76
N ILE A 216 -9.73 3.01 -4.50
CA ILE A 216 -9.72 4.38 -4.01
C ILE A 216 -11.13 4.80 -3.57
N LEU A 217 -12.17 4.51 -4.36
CA LEU A 217 -13.56 4.87 -4.04
C LEU A 217 -14.11 4.08 -2.86
N ARG A 218 -13.80 2.79 -2.73
CA ARG A 218 -14.17 1.97 -1.56
C ARG A 218 -13.50 2.48 -0.27
N LEU A 219 -12.32 3.08 -0.39
CA LEU A 219 -11.58 3.75 0.69
C LEU A 219 -12.00 5.24 0.86
N LYS A 220 -13.06 5.68 0.17
CA LYS A 220 -13.56 7.06 0.18
C LYS A 220 -12.54 8.11 -0.27
N GLY A 221 -11.59 7.69 -1.12
CA GLY A 221 -10.69 8.57 -1.85
C GLY A 221 -11.35 9.13 -3.11
N ASN A 222 -10.74 10.16 -3.68
CA ASN A 222 -11.27 10.87 -4.86
C ASN A 222 -10.22 11.31 -5.86
N TYR A 223 -8.92 11.06 -5.59
CA TYR A 223 -7.83 11.66 -6.34
C TYR A 223 -6.72 10.64 -6.65
N MET A 224 -6.02 10.82 -7.77
CA MET A 224 -4.91 9.95 -8.12
C MET A 224 -3.85 10.65 -8.99
N TRP A 225 -2.59 10.34 -8.71
CA TRP A 225 -1.47 10.48 -9.64
C TRP A 225 -1.13 9.11 -10.22
N PRO A 226 -1.16 8.94 -11.56
CA PRO A 226 -0.90 7.66 -12.19
C PRO A 226 0.60 7.31 -12.20
N ALA A 227 0.91 6.07 -12.51
CA ALA A 227 2.27 5.58 -12.76
C ALA A 227 2.93 6.35 -13.91
N MET A 228 4.25 6.57 -13.82
CA MET A 228 4.90 7.58 -14.65
C MET A 228 6.29 7.24 -15.20
N TRP A 229 7.01 6.28 -14.64
CA TRP A 229 8.40 6.05 -15.06
C TRP A 229 8.52 5.31 -16.39
N SER A 230 7.64 4.34 -16.66
CA SER A 230 7.59 3.64 -17.94
C SER A 230 6.27 3.83 -18.68
N TRP A 231 5.22 4.29 -17.99
CA TRP A 231 3.88 4.46 -18.51
C TRP A 231 3.53 5.92 -18.77
N ALA A 232 2.56 6.13 -19.68
CA ALA A 232 1.98 7.44 -19.97
C ALA A 232 0.45 7.32 -19.94
N PHE A 233 -0.15 7.50 -18.78
CA PHE A 233 -1.58 7.32 -18.49
C PHE A 233 -2.51 7.83 -19.61
N TYR A 234 -2.25 9.05 -20.07
CA TYR A 234 -3.09 9.68 -21.08
C TYR A 234 -2.78 9.26 -22.52
N ALA A 235 -1.56 8.81 -22.80
CA ALA A 235 -1.13 8.50 -24.17
C ALA A 235 -1.17 7.00 -24.47
N ASP A 236 -0.95 6.15 -23.47
CA ASP A 236 -0.93 4.69 -23.67
C ASP A 236 -2.32 4.12 -23.91
N ASP A 237 -3.34 4.62 -23.20
CA ASP A 237 -4.73 4.23 -23.40
C ASP A 237 -5.68 5.43 -23.22
N PRO A 238 -6.30 5.94 -24.29
CA PRO A 238 -7.25 7.05 -24.20
C PRO A 238 -8.48 6.79 -23.34
N GLU A 239 -8.86 5.52 -23.10
CA GLU A 239 -9.97 5.14 -22.22
C GLU A 239 -9.62 5.32 -20.73
N ASN A 240 -8.34 5.45 -20.36
CA ASN A 240 -7.93 5.68 -18.98
C ASN A 240 -8.58 6.93 -18.38
N MET A 241 -8.46 8.06 -19.07
CA MET A 241 -9.02 9.34 -18.61
C MET A 241 -10.55 9.29 -18.54
N LYS A 242 -11.18 8.70 -19.55
CA LYS A 242 -12.63 8.55 -19.59
C LYS A 242 -13.14 7.65 -18.48
N THR A 243 -12.44 6.55 -18.19
CA THR A 243 -12.78 5.64 -17.08
C THR A 243 -12.64 6.36 -15.73
N ALA A 244 -11.58 7.15 -15.53
CA ALA A 244 -11.40 7.95 -14.31
C ALA A 244 -12.56 8.93 -14.10
N ASP A 245 -12.89 9.73 -15.12
CA ASP A 245 -13.99 10.70 -15.04
C ASP A 245 -15.35 10.03 -14.84
N GLU A 246 -15.65 8.97 -15.59
CA GLU A 246 -16.88 8.21 -15.42
C GLU A 246 -17.03 7.62 -14.02
N MET A 247 -15.97 7.08 -13.45
CA MET A 247 -15.99 6.52 -12.10
C MET A 247 -16.03 7.58 -11.00
N GLY A 248 -15.65 8.81 -11.29
CA GLY A 248 -15.64 9.92 -10.34
C GLY A 248 -14.28 10.16 -9.68
N ILE A 249 -13.20 9.63 -10.24
CA ILE A 249 -11.84 9.93 -9.80
C ILE A 249 -11.33 11.20 -10.50
N MET A 250 -10.84 12.14 -9.69
CA MET A 250 -10.11 13.31 -10.19
C MET A 250 -8.66 12.91 -10.44
N MET A 251 -8.18 13.15 -11.64
CA MET A 251 -6.79 12.90 -11.98
C MET A 251 -5.91 14.13 -11.77
N GLY A 252 -4.67 13.87 -11.47
CA GLY A 252 -3.58 14.84 -11.55
C GLY A 252 -2.37 14.17 -12.16
N THR A 253 -1.27 14.89 -12.20
CA THR A 253 0.03 14.36 -12.58
C THR A 253 1.06 14.73 -11.52
N SER A 254 2.16 13.99 -11.43
CA SER A 254 3.13 14.18 -10.35
C SER A 254 3.82 15.56 -10.40
N HIS A 255 4.61 15.83 -9.39
CA HIS A 255 5.29 17.10 -9.18
C HIS A 255 6.25 17.54 -10.31
N HIS A 256 6.72 16.61 -11.15
CA HIS A 256 7.56 16.91 -12.33
C HIS A 256 6.87 16.68 -13.68
N GLU A 257 5.58 16.42 -13.66
CA GLU A 257 4.73 16.17 -14.82
C GLU A 257 3.65 17.27 -14.97
N PRO A 258 4.03 18.52 -15.25
CA PRO A 258 3.08 19.63 -15.26
C PRO A 258 2.09 19.57 -16.41
N MET A 259 0.94 20.24 -16.23
CA MET A 259 -0.03 20.54 -17.27
C MET A 259 -0.74 19.33 -17.86
N ALA A 260 -1.08 18.36 -17.02
CA ALA A 260 -1.74 17.11 -17.40
C ALA A 260 -1.01 16.33 -18.52
N ARG A 261 0.33 16.37 -18.47
CA ARG A 261 1.21 15.62 -19.37
C ARG A 261 2.03 14.61 -18.59
N ASN A 262 2.12 13.39 -19.12
CA ASN A 262 3.06 12.44 -18.55
C ASN A 262 4.47 12.71 -19.06
N HIS A 263 5.47 12.58 -18.20
CA HIS A 263 6.87 12.77 -18.59
C HIS A 263 7.30 11.84 -19.72
N GLN A 264 6.76 10.61 -19.74
CA GLN A 264 7.02 9.63 -20.80
C GLN A 264 6.55 10.10 -22.18
N GLU A 265 5.55 10.95 -22.28
CA GLU A 265 5.14 11.52 -23.58
C GLU A 265 6.24 12.41 -24.16
N TYR A 266 6.94 13.16 -23.31
CA TYR A 266 8.12 13.92 -23.69
C TYR A 266 9.32 12.99 -23.93
N ALA A 267 9.59 12.07 -23.03
CA ALA A 267 10.76 11.20 -23.08
C ALA A 267 10.81 10.31 -24.33
N ARG A 268 9.64 9.85 -24.81
CA ARG A 268 9.51 9.01 -26.00
C ARG A 268 9.74 9.79 -27.32
N ASP A 269 9.58 11.11 -27.33
CA ASP A 269 9.78 11.95 -28.52
C ASP A 269 10.60 13.23 -28.21
N ARG A 270 11.74 13.06 -27.51
CA ARG A 270 12.67 14.17 -27.17
C ARG A 270 13.11 14.97 -28.40
N LYS A 271 13.24 14.32 -29.56
CA LYS A 271 13.65 15.02 -30.82
C LYS A 271 12.56 15.92 -31.32
N GLY A 272 11.30 15.53 -31.25
CA GLY A 272 10.14 16.32 -31.68
C GLY A 272 9.85 17.49 -30.76
N TRP A 273 10.03 17.30 -29.45
CA TRP A 273 9.78 18.34 -28.44
C TRP A 273 10.97 19.25 -28.18
N GLY A 274 12.22 18.82 -28.46
CA GLY A 274 13.45 19.56 -28.17
C GLY A 274 13.87 19.45 -26.69
N ALA A 275 14.72 20.37 -26.23
CA ALA A 275 15.23 20.34 -24.85
C ALA A 275 14.16 20.62 -23.81
N TRP A 276 14.20 19.89 -22.67
CA TRP A 276 13.40 20.20 -21.47
C TRP A 276 14.01 21.37 -20.70
N ASN A 277 14.07 22.52 -21.37
CA ASN A 277 14.66 23.76 -20.86
C ASN A 277 13.81 24.96 -21.30
N TYR A 278 13.16 25.58 -20.34
CA TYR A 278 12.22 26.66 -20.63
C TYR A 278 12.88 27.96 -21.08
N HIS A 279 14.19 28.16 -20.80
CA HIS A 279 14.91 29.32 -21.34
C HIS A 279 15.12 29.23 -22.86
N THR A 280 15.43 28.03 -23.35
CA THR A 280 15.84 27.81 -24.74
C THR A 280 14.73 27.24 -25.62
N ASN A 281 13.71 26.61 -25.02
CA ASN A 281 12.67 25.87 -25.75
C ASN A 281 11.23 26.19 -25.32
N GLN A 282 10.99 27.39 -24.81
CA GLN A 282 9.67 27.81 -24.30
C GLN A 282 8.54 27.50 -25.27
N LYS A 283 8.68 27.85 -26.57
CA LYS A 283 7.60 27.68 -27.57
C LYS A 283 7.10 26.23 -27.69
N ASN A 284 8.00 25.25 -27.72
CA ASN A 284 7.61 23.86 -27.84
C ASN A 284 7.03 23.34 -26.51
N LEU A 285 7.59 23.75 -25.37
CA LEU A 285 7.07 23.38 -24.05
C LEU A 285 5.68 23.99 -23.82
N ASP A 286 5.43 25.23 -24.23
CA ASP A 286 4.09 25.85 -24.15
C ASP A 286 3.09 25.08 -25.03
N ARG A 287 3.50 24.60 -26.21
CA ARG A 287 2.67 23.72 -27.06
C ARG A 287 2.41 22.38 -26.36
N PHE A 288 3.44 21.75 -25.82
CA PHE A 288 3.34 20.51 -25.06
C PHE A 288 2.34 20.63 -23.91
N PHE A 289 2.43 21.67 -23.13
CA PHE A 289 1.53 21.99 -22.02
C PHE A 289 0.10 22.24 -22.48
N ARG A 290 -0.07 22.98 -23.59
CA ARG A 290 -1.39 23.28 -24.16
C ARG A 290 -2.15 22.01 -24.55
N GLU A 291 -1.49 21.11 -25.23
CA GLU A 291 -2.10 19.83 -25.65
C GLU A 291 -2.58 19.00 -24.44
N GLY A 292 -1.87 19.03 -23.31
CA GLY A 292 -2.31 18.37 -22.08
C GLY A 292 -3.61 18.96 -21.53
N ILE A 293 -3.72 20.29 -21.48
CA ILE A 293 -4.94 20.96 -20.99
C ILE A 293 -6.11 20.78 -21.98
N GLU A 294 -5.86 20.72 -23.27
CA GLU A 294 -6.91 20.49 -24.27
C GLU A 294 -7.59 19.14 -24.07
N ARG A 295 -6.85 18.09 -23.76
CA ARG A 295 -7.43 16.74 -23.57
C ARG A 295 -8.19 16.58 -22.25
N MET A 296 -7.80 17.30 -21.18
CA MET A 296 -8.50 17.22 -19.89
C MET A 296 -9.71 18.17 -19.81
N LYS A 297 -10.00 18.91 -20.87
CA LYS A 297 -11.11 19.89 -20.88
C LYS A 297 -12.45 19.20 -20.63
N GLY A 298 -13.16 19.66 -19.60
CA GLY A 298 -14.47 19.16 -19.24
C GLY A 298 -14.47 18.16 -18.06
N THR A 299 -13.30 17.76 -17.57
CA THR A 299 -13.15 16.99 -16.33
C THR A 299 -13.08 17.91 -15.10
N ASP A 300 -13.17 17.34 -13.91
CA ASP A 300 -12.94 18.06 -12.64
C ASP A 300 -11.53 17.81 -12.04
N ASP A 301 -10.58 17.44 -12.89
CA ASP A 301 -9.20 17.13 -12.55
C ASP A 301 -8.44 18.33 -11.94
N VAL A 302 -7.35 18.03 -11.23
CA VAL A 302 -6.47 19.04 -10.63
C VAL A 302 -5.18 19.14 -11.42
N VAL A 303 -4.90 20.31 -11.96
CA VAL A 303 -3.71 20.54 -12.81
C VAL A 303 -2.48 20.78 -11.94
N THR A 304 -1.46 19.96 -12.10
CA THR A 304 -0.13 20.23 -11.56
C THR A 304 0.53 21.34 -12.38
N ILE A 305 1.01 22.36 -11.71
CA ILE A 305 1.76 23.47 -12.32
C ILE A 305 3.18 23.57 -11.75
N GLY A 306 4.01 24.38 -12.35
CA GLY A 306 5.44 24.47 -12.07
C GLY A 306 6.24 23.63 -13.05
N MET A 307 7.48 23.38 -12.76
CA MET A 307 8.38 22.57 -13.57
C MET A 307 9.60 22.17 -12.74
N ARG A 308 10.10 20.95 -12.93
CA ARG A 308 11.42 20.50 -12.50
C ARG A 308 12.31 20.21 -13.71
N GLY A 309 13.54 19.82 -13.49
CA GLY A 309 14.43 19.38 -14.54
C GLY A 309 13.96 18.08 -15.18
N ASP A 310 14.59 17.68 -16.27
CA ASP A 310 14.31 16.45 -16.99
C ASP A 310 14.58 15.23 -16.09
N GLY A 311 13.64 14.30 -16.04
CA GLY A 311 13.81 13.08 -15.21
C GLY A 311 13.75 13.32 -13.69
N ASP A 312 12.98 14.30 -13.23
CA ASP A 312 12.83 14.65 -11.81
C ASP A 312 14.10 15.26 -11.17
N GLU A 313 15.02 15.77 -11.98
CA GLU A 313 16.21 16.46 -11.49
C GLU A 313 15.93 17.93 -11.15
N ALA A 314 16.88 18.59 -10.48
CA ALA A 314 16.80 20.03 -10.26
C ALA A 314 16.96 20.79 -11.58
N MET A 315 16.20 21.86 -11.77
CA MET A 315 16.30 22.69 -13.01
C MET A 315 17.63 23.43 -13.13
N SER A 316 18.22 23.83 -12.00
CA SER A 316 19.49 24.57 -11.91
C SER A 316 20.11 24.37 -10.53
N GLU A 317 21.43 24.57 -10.42
CA GLU A 317 22.13 24.54 -9.14
C GLU A 317 21.74 25.72 -8.23
N GLU A 318 21.35 26.85 -8.82
CA GLU A 318 20.89 28.04 -8.11
C GLU A 318 19.37 28.24 -8.26
N ALA A 319 18.75 28.83 -7.23
CA ALA A 319 17.33 29.12 -7.22
C ALA A 319 16.96 30.21 -8.25
N ASP A 320 16.37 29.81 -9.38
CA ASP A 320 15.81 30.76 -10.36
C ASP A 320 14.30 30.98 -10.12
N THR A 321 13.99 31.72 -9.07
CA THR A 321 12.61 32.04 -8.69
C THR A 321 11.86 32.83 -9.78
N LYS A 322 12.55 33.69 -10.53
CA LYS A 322 11.93 34.47 -11.62
C LYS A 322 11.55 33.59 -12.81
N LEU A 323 12.38 32.60 -13.12
CA LEU A 323 12.06 31.64 -14.18
C LEU A 323 10.82 30.84 -13.80
N MET A 324 10.76 30.32 -12.57
CA MET A 324 9.62 29.56 -12.07
C MET A 324 8.33 30.37 -12.07
N GLU A 325 8.37 31.62 -11.59
CA GLU A 325 7.21 32.51 -11.62
C GLU A 325 6.75 32.81 -13.07
N ARG A 326 7.68 32.94 -14.02
CA ARG A 326 7.36 33.08 -15.45
C ARG A 326 6.72 31.84 -16.03
N ILE A 327 7.26 30.67 -15.74
CA ILE A 327 6.69 29.37 -16.18
C ILE A 327 5.25 29.25 -15.70
N VAL A 328 5.02 29.42 -14.40
CA VAL A 328 3.68 29.33 -13.80
C VAL A 328 2.72 30.35 -14.37
N LYS A 329 3.16 31.58 -14.60
CA LYS A 329 2.34 32.60 -15.26
C LYS A 329 1.90 32.16 -16.66
N ASN A 330 2.80 31.60 -17.45
CA ASN A 330 2.49 31.13 -18.81
C ASN A 330 1.59 29.88 -18.79
N GLN A 331 1.85 28.93 -17.89
CA GLN A 331 0.98 27.77 -17.71
C GLN A 331 -0.45 28.17 -17.35
N ARG A 332 -0.62 29.13 -16.45
CA ARG A 332 -1.94 29.66 -16.08
C ARG A 332 -2.61 30.40 -17.23
N GLN A 333 -1.85 31.10 -18.08
CA GLN A 333 -2.39 31.69 -19.29
C GLN A 333 -2.88 30.62 -20.28
N ILE A 334 -2.13 29.54 -20.46
CA ILE A 334 -2.54 28.40 -21.28
C ILE A 334 -3.83 27.76 -20.76
N ILE A 335 -3.95 27.57 -19.43
CA ILE A 335 -5.17 27.05 -18.80
C ILE A 335 -6.36 27.96 -19.15
N ALA A 336 -6.23 29.26 -18.97
CA ALA A 336 -7.31 30.22 -19.27
C ALA A 336 -7.67 30.24 -20.77
N ASP A 337 -6.68 30.19 -21.64
CA ASP A 337 -6.89 30.21 -23.11
C ASP A 337 -7.62 28.97 -23.60
N VAL A 338 -7.27 27.79 -23.06
CA VAL A 338 -7.87 26.50 -23.45
C VAL A 338 -9.26 26.33 -22.85
N THR A 339 -9.41 26.57 -21.55
CA THR A 339 -10.69 26.38 -20.85
C THR A 339 -11.71 27.50 -21.13
N LYS A 340 -11.28 28.63 -21.69
CA LYS A 340 -12.10 29.84 -21.88
C LYS A 340 -12.68 30.41 -20.58
N ARG A 341 -12.00 30.17 -19.48
CA ARG A 341 -12.34 30.64 -18.13
C ARG A 341 -11.10 31.19 -17.42
N PRO A 342 -11.24 32.06 -16.42
CA PRO A 342 -10.10 32.47 -15.59
C PRO A 342 -9.39 31.25 -15.02
N ALA A 343 -8.05 31.26 -15.00
CA ALA A 343 -7.25 30.11 -14.54
C ALA A 343 -7.62 29.68 -13.11
N LYS A 344 -8.04 30.61 -12.25
CA LYS A 344 -8.47 30.33 -10.87
C LYS A 344 -9.72 29.43 -10.76
N GLU A 345 -10.47 29.25 -11.84
CA GLU A 345 -11.65 28.38 -11.88
C GLU A 345 -11.30 26.92 -12.22
N THR A 346 -10.07 26.66 -12.64
CA THR A 346 -9.50 25.32 -12.80
C THR A 346 -8.66 25.00 -11.58
N PRO A 347 -8.96 23.93 -10.82
CA PRO A 347 -8.14 23.54 -9.68
C PRO A 347 -6.68 23.31 -10.07
N GLN A 348 -5.75 23.85 -9.31
CA GLN A 348 -4.31 23.74 -9.57
C GLN A 348 -3.57 23.42 -8.30
N VAL A 349 -2.49 22.64 -8.44
CA VAL A 349 -1.58 22.28 -7.36
C VAL A 349 -0.15 22.55 -7.77
N TRP A 350 0.65 23.07 -6.86
CA TRP A 350 2.09 23.23 -7.03
C TRP A 350 2.85 22.57 -5.88
N ALA A 351 3.57 21.50 -6.21
CA ALA A 351 4.34 20.75 -5.24
C ALA A 351 5.68 21.45 -4.95
N LEU A 352 5.92 21.73 -3.69
CA LEU A 352 7.19 22.27 -3.20
C LEU A 352 8.12 21.11 -2.80
N TYR A 353 8.56 20.33 -3.79
CA TYR A 353 9.40 19.16 -3.60
C TYR A 353 10.88 19.51 -3.78
N LYS A 354 11.75 19.01 -2.89
CA LYS A 354 13.21 19.22 -2.91
C LYS A 354 13.57 20.72 -3.05
N GLU A 355 14.28 21.09 -4.11
CA GLU A 355 14.77 22.46 -4.37
C GLU A 355 13.64 23.49 -4.54
N VAL A 356 12.46 23.07 -4.95
CA VAL A 356 11.31 24.00 -5.13
C VAL A 356 10.85 24.56 -3.79
N LEU A 357 10.99 23.81 -2.68
CA LEU A 357 10.74 24.31 -1.33
C LEU A 357 11.75 25.41 -0.97
N ASP A 358 13.02 25.23 -1.33
CA ASP A 358 14.05 26.25 -1.10
C ASP A 358 13.76 27.53 -1.90
N TYR A 359 13.21 27.41 -3.11
CA TYR A 359 12.77 28.57 -3.90
C TYR A 359 11.65 29.33 -3.21
N TYR A 360 10.67 28.59 -2.65
CA TYR A 360 9.59 29.19 -1.88
C TYR A 360 10.09 29.92 -0.63
N ASP A 361 10.96 29.30 0.14
CA ASP A 361 11.56 29.88 1.34
C ASP A 361 12.46 31.10 1.04
N LYS A 362 13.04 31.16 -0.17
CA LYS A 362 13.76 32.34 -0.70
C LYS A 362 12.83 33.42 -1.28
N GLY A 363 11.51 33.24 -1.18
CA GLY A 363 10.53 34.27 -1.53
C GLY A 363 9.84 34.11 -2.89
N MET A 364 9.96 32.95 -3.55
CA MET A 364 9.16 32.62 -4.73
C MET A 364 7.66 32.75 -4.40
N LYS A 365 6.91 33.36 -5.29
CA LYS A 365 5.51 33.66 -5.08
C LYS A 365 4.63 32.61 -5.75
N VAL A 366 3.70 32.05 -4.97
CA VAL A 366 2.65 31.17 -5.46
C VAL A 366 1.36 31.99 -5.56
N PRO A 367 0.61 31.88 -6.68
CA PRO A 367 -0.69 32.55 -6.80
C PRO A 367 -1.67 32.14 -5.70
N ASP A 368 -2.43 33.09 -5.17
CA ASP A 368 -3.29 32.93 -3.99
C ASP A 368 -4.32 31.77 -4.07
N ASP A 369 -4.72 31.40 -5.27
CA ASP A 369 -5.74 30.40 -5.57
C ASP A 369 -5.17 28.99 -5.84
N VAL A 370 -3.84 28.85 -5.91
CA VAL A 370 -3.14 27.58 -6.17
C VAL A 370 -2.91 26.84 -4.87
N LEU A 371 -3.27 25.56 -4.81
CA LEU A 371 -2.97 24.72 -3.67
C LEU A 371 -1.47 24.46 -3.58
N ILE A 372 -0.90 24.71 -2.41
CA ILE A 372 0.52 24.47 -2.13
C ILE A 372 0.66 23.08 -1.51
N LEU A 373 1.41 22.20 -2.17
CA LEU A 373 1.65 20.84 -1.71
C LEU A 373 3.04 20.73 -1.08
N LEU A 374 3.08 20.54 0.23
CA LEU A 374 4.30 20.24 0.97
C LEU A 374 4.62 18.74 0.88
N CYS A 375 5.88 18.39 1.07
CA CYS A 375 6.35 17.02 1.03
C CYS A 375 6.98 16.66 2.36
N ASP A 376 6.97 15.36 2.69
CA ASP A 376 7.78 14.82 3.78
C ASP A 376 9.28 14.79 3.40
N ASP A 377 10.11 14.20 4.24
CA ASP A 377 11.55 14.05 4.01
C ASP A 377 11.89 12.75 3.24
N ASN A 378 10.91 12.12 2.58
CA ASN A 378 10.98 10.82 1.92
C ASN A 378 11.16 9.63 2.90
N TRP A 379 11.10 9.90 4.20
CA TRP A 379 11.21 8.91 5.29
C TRP A 379 9.97 8.92 6.19
N GLY A 380 8.91 9.57 5.76
CA GLY A 380 7.66 9.68 6.50
C GLY A 380 7.68 10.75 7.60
N ASN A 381 8.60 11.73 7.57
CA ASN A 381 8.61 12.83 8.52
C ASN A 381 8.23 14.14 7.83
N VAL A 382 7.23 14.84 8.35
CA VAL A 382 6.80 16.14 7.86
C VAL A 382 7.85 17.19 8.20
N ARG A 383 8.54 17.70 7.19
CA ARG A 383 9.66 18.66 7.36
C ARG A 383 9.22 20.06 7.71
N ARG A 384 8.04 20.47 7.24
CA ARG A 384 7.54 21.83 7.34
C ARG A 384 6.03 21.84 7.41
N VAL A 385 5.51 22.74 8.20
CA VAL A 385 4.08 23.09 8.24
C VAL A 385 3.93 24.61 8.02
N PRO A 386 2.78 25.07 7.47
CA PRO A 386 2.56 26.50 7.26
C PRO A 386 2.47 27.23 8.59
N ASN A 387 3.15 28.38 8.68
CA ASN A 387 3.03 29.27 9.83
C ASN A 387 1.68 30.01 9.85
N ALA A 388 1.41 30.79 10.91
CA ALA A 388 0.13 31.48 11.09
C ALA A 388 -0.24 32.48 9.95
N LYS A 389 0.76 33.07 9.27
CA LYS A 389 0.55 33.96 8.11
C LYS A 389 0.26 33.13 6.86
N GLU A 390 1.03 32.09 6.64
CA GLU A 390 0.93 31.20 5.47
C GLU A 390 -0.40 30.42 5.46
N ARG A 391 -0.92 30.03 6.62
CA ARG A 391 -2.25 29.40 6.75
C ARG A 391 -3.41 30.23 6.18
N LYS A 392 -3.20 31.52 5.92
CA LYS A 392 -4.19 32.39 5.27
C LYS A 392 -4.20 32.29 3.74
N HIS A 393 -3.30 31.49 3.16
CA HIS A 393 -3.24 31.24 1.71
C HIS A 393 -4.55 30.60 1.23
N LYS A 394 -5.23 31.24 0.28
CA LYS A 394 -6.59 30.86 -0.13
C LYS A 394 -6.67 29.54 -0.88
N GLY A 395 -5.62 29.19 -1.62
CA GLY A 395 -5.51 27.91 -2.34
C GLY A 395 -5.44 26.70 -1.41
N GLY A 396 -5.08 26.92 -0.13
CA GLY A 396 -4.93 25.88 0.87
C GLY A 396 -3.59 25.17 0.78
N TRP A 397 -3.40 24.20 1.67
CA TRP A 397 -2.18 23.44 1.83
C TRP A 397 -2.45 21.94 1.71
N GLY A 398 -1.54 21.21 1.10
CA GLY A 398 -1.58 19.77 0.96
C GLY A 398 -0.28 19.12 1.41
N LEU A 399 -0.33 17.78 1.51
CA LEU A 399 0.77 16.91 1.88
C LEU A 399 0.96 15.80 0.84
N TYR A 400 2.17 15.66 0.35
CA TYR A 400 2.67 14.51 -0.38
C TYR A 400 3.51 13.67 0.57
N TYR A 401 3.02 12.48 0.92
CA TYR A 401 3.58 11.60 1.94
C TYR A 401 4.04 10.28 1.33
N HIS A 402 5.17 9.73 1.83
CA HIS A 402 5.78 8.53 1.27
C HIS A 402 5.66 7.33 2.22
N VAL A 403 5.21 6.20 1.70
CA VAL A 403 5.41 4.85 2.27
C VAL A 403 6.28 3.98 1.35
N ASP A 404 6.47 4.44 0.14
CA ASP A 404 7.44 3.97 -0.85
C ASP A 404 8.32 5.15 -1.27
N TYR A 405 9.61 4.94 -1.42
CA TYR A 405 10.53 5.97 -1.89
C TYR A 405 11.67 5.38 -2.73
N VAL A 406 11.88 5.99 -3.89
CA VAL A 406 12.93 5.67 -4.84
C VAL A 406 13.94 6.82 -4.89
N GLY A 407 15.20 6.56 -4.60
CA GLY A 407 16.26 7.55 -4.67
C GLY A 407 17.29 7.46 -3.54
N ALA A 408 18.30 8.34 -3.63
CA ALA A 408 19.33 8.44 -2.62
C ALA A 408 18.89 9.37 -1.47
N PRO A 409 19.38 9.18 -0.26
CA PRO A 409 20.30 8.12 0.20
C PRO A 409 19.60 6.84 0.66
N ARG A 410 18.28 6.76 0.61
CA ARG A 410 17.47 5.66 1.12
C ARG A 410 16.48 5.20 0.05
N ASN A 411 16.32 3.88 -0.07
CA ASN A 411 15.27 3.26 -0.86
C ASN A 411 14.34 2.45 0.03
N SER A 412 13.07 2.41 -0.33
CA SER A 412 12.02 1.63 0.35
C SER A 412 10.97 1.29 -0.70
N LYS A 413 11.20 0.23 -1.47
CA LYS A 413 10.38 -0.16 -2.63
C LYS A 413 9.62 -1.46 -2.43
N TRP A 414 10.20 -2.41 -1.71
CA TRP A 414 9.74 -3.79 -1.72
C TRP A 414 8.67 -4.09 -0.67
N LEU A 415 8.96 -3.82 0.59
CA LEU A 415 8.08 -4.14 1.71
C LEU A 415 7.71 -2.92 2.54
N ASN A 416 6.58 -3.02 3.27
CA ASN A 416 6.19 -1.98 4.22
C ASN A 416 7.19 -1.89 5.37
N VAL A 417 7.78 -0.71 5.52
CA VAL A 417 8.74 -0.37 6.59
C VAL A 417 8.27 0.85 7.40
N THR A 418 7.02 1.27 7.24
CA THR A 418 6.46 2.46 7.89
C THR A 418 5.74 2.09 9.17
N PRO A 419 6.24 2.48 10.37
CA PRO A 419 5.52 2.29 11.61
C PRO A 419 4.20 3.08 11.61
N SER A 420 3.10 2.41 11.90
CA SER A 420 1.75 3.01 11.87
C SER A 420 1.63 4.21 12.81
N GLN A 421 2.27 4.16 13.97
CA GLN A 421 2.26 5.22 14.96
C GLN A 421 2.99 6.48 14.47
N ASN A 422 4.10 6.30 13.74
CA ASN A 422 4.81 7.43 13.12
C ASN A 422 3.94 8.09 12.05
N MET A 423 3.34 7.27 11.18
CA MET A 423 2.43 7.79 10.14
C MET A 423 1.27 8.56 10.76
N TRP A 424 0.62 8.00 11.80
CA TRP A 424 -0.45 8.68 12.52
C TRP A 424 0.00 10.03 13.11
N GLU A 425 1.16 10.06 13.77
CA GLU A 425 1.68 11.28 14.40
C GLU A 425 1.94 12.37 13.36
N GLN A 426 2.60 12.03 12.24
CA GLN A 426 2.96 12.97 11.18
C GLN A 426 1.75 13.50 10.42
N LEU A 427 0.76 12.65 10.13
CA LEU A 427 -0.49 13.07 9.51
C LEU A 427 -1.32 13.96 10.45
N SER A 428 -1.33 13.65 11.74
CA SER A 428 -2.00 14.48 12.76
C SER A 428 -1.32 15.84 12.90
N LEU A 429 0.02 15.88 12.88
CA LEU A 429 0.81 17.13 12.84
C LEU A 429 0.42 17.98 11.63
N ALA A 430 0.38 17.39 10.46
CA ALA A 430 0.01 18.08 9.23
C ALA A 430 -1.40 18.66 9.31
N TYR A 431 -2.39 17.84 9.64
CA TYR A 431 -3.78 18.27 9.73
C TYR A 431 -3.99 19.40 10.76
N ASN A 432 -3.44 19.24 11.96
CA ASN A 432 -3.57 20.23 13.04
C ASN A 432 -2.92 21.58 12.70
N ASN A 433 -2.06 21.61 11.69
CA ASN A 433 -1.44 22.83 11.17
C ASN A 433 -2.08 23.37 9.89
N GLY A 434 -3.28 22.89 9.51
CA GLY A 434 -4.08 23.41 8.41
C GLY A 434 -3.67 22.86 7.04
N ILE A 435 -3.09 21.67 7.01
CA ILE A 435 -2.81 20.92 5.77
C ILE A 435 -3.98 19.96 5.54
N ASP A 436 -5.05 20.46 4.93
CA ASP A 436 -6.32 19.76 4.71
C ASP A 436 -6.85 19.88 3.26
N GLY A 437 -6.11 20.61 2.41
CA GLY A 437 -6.51 20.79 1.02
C GLY A 437 -6.31 19.56 0.14
N MET A 438 -5.20 18.87 0.31
CA MET A 438 -4.86 17.67 -0.45
C MET A 438 -3.93 16.76 0.36
N TRP A 439 -4.25 15.47 0.40
CA TRP A 439 -3.34 14.43 0.88
C TRP A 439 -3.16 13.39 -0.22
N ILE A 440 -1.91 13.17 -0.62
CA ILE A 440 -1.54 12.16 -1.60
C ILE A 440 -0.45 11.26 -1.04
N LEU A 441 -0.68 9.95 -1.10
CA LEU A 441 0.21 8.91 -0.59
C LEU A 441 0.97 8.27 -1.74
N ASN A 442 2.29 8.37 -1.71
CA ASN A 442 3.14 7.58 -2.58
C ASN A 442 3.20 6.14 -2.07
N VAL A 443 2.72 5.21 -2.86
CA VAL A 443 2.59 3.78 -2.51
C VAL A 443 3.42 2.85 -3.41
N GLY A 444 4.15 3.40 -4.38
CA GLY A 444 4.86 2.59 -5.37
C GLY A 444 3.89 1.69 -6.13
N ASP A 445 3.80 0.44 -5.73
CA ASP A 445 3.08 -0.65 -6.42
C ASP A 445 1.71 -1.02 -5.82
N LEU A 446 1.21 -0.36 -4.81
CA LEU A 446 0.07 -0.74 -3.94
C LEU A 446 0.37 -1.85 -2.94
N LYS A 447 1.20 -2.83 -3.29
CA LYS A 447 1.48 -4.02 -2.45
C LYS A 447 2.95 -4.04 -2.03
N PRO A 448 3.23 -4.43 -0.76
CA PRO A 448 2.26 -4.76 0.31
C PRO A 448 1.99 -3.54 1.23
N MET A 449 1.30 -2.52 0.72
CA MET A 449 1.00 -1.26 1.41
C MET A 449 -0.47 -1.17 1.87
N GLU A 450 -1.18 -2.29 1.98
CA GLU A 450 -2.61 -2.33 2.28
C GLU A 450 -2.97 -1.56 3.55
N TYR A 451 -2.31 -1.85 4.65
CA TYR A 451 -2.64 -1.18 5.92
C TYR A 451 -2.21 0.30 5.96
N PRO A 452 -1.00 0.70 5.53
CA PRO A 452 -0.68 2.12 5.40
C PRO A 452 -1.68 2.91 4.55
N ILE A 453 -2.13 2.36 3.43
CA ILE A 453 -3.14 2.98 2.57
C ILE A 453 -4.46 3.14 3.32
N GLN A 454 -4.92 2.09 4.02
CA GLN A 454 -6.15 2.14 4.81
C GLN A 454 -6.09 3.23 5.90
N LEU A 455 -5.02 3.25 6.68
CA LEU A 455 -4.81 4.24 7.75
C LEU A 455 -4.79 5.66 7.19
N PHE A 456 -4.08 5.88 6.09
CA PHE A 456 -3.99 7.19 5.43
C PHE A 456 -5.36 7.68 4.96
N MET A 457 -6.14 6.85 4.30
CA MET A 457 -7.46 7.20 3.77
C MET A 457 -8.49 7.44 4.87
N ASP A 458 -8.49 6.59 5.91
CA ASP A 458 -9.40 6.76 7.07
C ASP A 458 -9.07 8.06 7.83
N MET A 459 -7.78 8.39 8.00
CA MET A 459 -7.37 9.66 8.59
C MET A 459 -7.70 10.86 7.68
N ALA A 460 -7.56 10.74 6.38
CA ALA A 460 -7.91 11.82 5.45
C ALA A 460 -9.41 12.11 5.45
N TRP A 461 -10.23 11.09 5.69
CA TRP A 461 -11.69 11.27 5.86
C TRP A 461 -12.00 11.93 7.19
N LYS A 462 -11.52 11.37 8.31
CA LYS A 462 -11.84 11.84 9.65
C LYS A 462 -10.66 11.73 10.62
N PRO A 463 -9.69 12.66 10.57
CA PRO A 463 -8.49 12.60 11.41
C PRO A 463 -8.79 12.46 12.90
N SER A 464 -9.87 13.08 13.37
CA SER A 464 -10.28 13.03 14.79
C SER A 464 -10.78 11.66 15.25
N ALA A 465 -11.08 10.74 14.32
CA ALA A 465 -11.49 9.39 14.67
C ALA A 465 -10.30 8.48 15.03
N VAL A 466 -9.07 8.87 14.67
CA VAL A 466 -7.83 8.14 15.01
C VAL A 466 -6.96 9.05 15.86
N ASN A 467 -7.03 8.91 17.16
CA ASN A 467 -6.19 9.64 18.12
C ASN A 467 -5.16 8.71 18.77
N VAL A 468 -4.35 9.21 19.67
CA VAL A 468 -3.28 8.44 20.34
C VAL A 468 -3.79 7.20 21.07
N ASP A 469 -5.00 7.25 21.60
CA ASP A 469 -5.58 6.14 22.37
C ASP A 469 -6.15 5.04 21.46
N VAL A 470 -6.47 5.38 20.20
CA VAL A 470 -7.16 4.47 19.27
C VAL A 470 -6.32 4.07 18.05
N VAL A 471 -5.09 4.57 17.89
CA VAL A 471 -4.22 4.17 16.76
C VAL A 471 -3.96 2.66 16.75
N GLY A 472 -3.79 2.04 17.91
CA GLY A 472 -3.65 0.59 18.04
C GLY A 472 -4.95 -0.16 17.73
N SER A 473 -6.09 0.33 18.20
CA SER A 473 -7.39 -0.28 17.90
C SER A 473 -7.83 -0.07 16.44
N HIS A 474 -7.28 0.91 15.74
CA HIS A 474 -7.46 1.06 14.30
C HIS A 474 -6.82 -0.12 13.54
N THR A 475 -5.59 -0.51 13.90
CA THR A 475 -4.93 -1.70 13.35
C THR A 475 -5.77 -2.96 13.65
N GLU A 476 -6.27 -3.08 14.88
CA GLU A 476 -7.10 -4.21 15.29
C GLU A 476 -8.41 -4.27 14.48
N ALA A 477 -9.07 -3.13 14.29
CA ALA A 477 -10.29 -3.06 13.47
C ALA A 477 -10.03 -3.46 12.02
N PHE A 478 -8.91 -3.03 11.42
CA PHE A 478 -8.50 -3.46 10.09
C PHE A 478 -8.28 -4.98 10.04
N CYS A 479 -7.57 -5.54 11.02
CA CYS A 479 -7.31 -6.98 11.06
C CYS A 479 -8.56 -7.82 11.35
N ILE A 480 -9.50 -7.31 12.15
CA ILE A 480 -10.82 -7.96 12.37
C ILE A 480 -11.62 -7.99 11.05
N GLU A 481 -11.65 -6.87 10.32
CA GLU A 481 -12.31 -6.78 9.02
C GLU A 481 -11.67 -7.71 7.97
N THR A 482 -10.37 -7.95 8.10
CA THR A 482 -9.57 -8.70 7.11
C THR A 482 -9.49 -10.20 7.43
N PHE A 483 -9.40 -10.59 8.70
CA PHE A 483 -9.11 -11.97 9.14
C PHE A 483 -10.15 -12.56 10.09
N GLY A 484 -11.24 -11.83 10.34
CA GLY A 484 -12.26 -12.24 11.27
C GLY A 484 -11.98 -11.84 12.73
N LYS A 485 -13.03 -11.85 13.54
CA LYS A 485 -13.04 -11.34 14.91
C LYS A 485 -12.05 -12.06 15.84
N ASP A 486 -11.92 -13.37 15.67
CA ASP A 486 -11.12 -14.18 16.58
C ASP A 486 -9.61 -14.06 16.29
N GLN A 487 -9.24 -13.82 15.03
CA GLN A 487 -7.85 -13.72 14.59
C GLN A 487 -7.34 -12.28 14.53
N GLY A 488 -8.24 -11.31 14.42
CA GLY A 488 -7.90 -9.89 14.24
C GLY A 488 -6.96 -9.32 15.31
N PRO A 489 -7.20 -9.50 16.60
CA PRO A 489 -6.35 -8.93 17.66
C PRO A 489 -4.89 -9.39 17.60
N GLU A 490 -4.65 -10.69 17.41
CA GLU A 490 -3.27 -11.20 17.28
C GLU A 490 -2.63 -10.79 15.96
N ALA A 491 -3.38 -10.81 14.85
CA ALA A 491 -2.90 -10.31 13.56
C ALA A 491 -2.49 -8.84 13.65
N ALA A 492 -3.23 -8.00 14.37
CA ALA A 492 -2.90 -6.60 14.60
C ALA A 492 -1.62 -6.42 15.42
N ARG A 493 -1.44 -7.24 16.46
CA ARG A 493 -0.20 -7.25 17.25
C ARG A 493 1.01 -7.56 16.37
N LEU A 494 0.91 -8.60 15.51
CA LEU A 494 1.97 -9.01 14.61
C LEU A 494 2.23 -7.93 13.54
N LEU A 495 1.19 -7.37 12.94
CA LEU A 495 1.32 -6.30 11.93
C LEU A 495 2.00 -5.04 12.48
N ASN A 496 1.67 -4.64 13.71
CA ASN A 496 2.34 -3.53 14.37
C ASN A 496 3.81 -3.85 14.69
N LEU A 497 4.12 -5.08 15.12
CA LEU A 497 5.49 -5.49 15.40
C LEU A 497 6.34 -5.52 14.15
N ILE A 498 5.88 -6.14 13.05
CA ILE A 498 6.66 -6.19 11.80
C ILE A 498 6.92 -4.79 11.25
N SER A 499 5.91 -3.92 11.23
CA SER A 499 6.06 -2.53 10.77
C SER A 499 7.10 -1.77 11.60
N LYS A 500 7.07 -1.93 12.93
CA LYS A 500 8.04 -1.33 13.85
C LYS A 500 9.45 -1.84 13.64
N ILE A 501 9.61 -3.15 13.48
CA ILE A 501 10.94 -3.78 13.36
C ILE A 501 11.55 -3.46 11.98
N ASN A 502 10.76 -3.55 10.92
CA ASN A 502 11.18 -3.21 9.55
C ASN A 502 11.54 -1.72 9.39
N GLY A 503 10.95 -0.85 10.20
CA GLY A 503 11.29 0.58 10.21
C GLY A 503 12.74 0.91 10.59
N ARG A 504 13.51 -0.07 11.12
CA ARG A 504 14.94 0.11 11.45
C ARG A 504 15.82 0.21 10.21
N SER A 505 15.55 -0.61 9.21
CA SER A 505 16.26 -0.60 7.92
C SER A 505 15.38 -1.20 6.84
N THR A 506 15.39 -0.60 5.66
CA THR A 506 14.69 -1.17 4.50
C THR A 506 15.46 -2.37 3.97
N ALA A 507 14.78 -3.30 3.32
CA ALA A 507 15.37 -4.50 2.75
C ALA A 507 16.53 -4.16 1.79
N GLU A 508 16.33 -3.17 0.95
CA GLU A 508 17.28 -2.73 -0.08
C GLU A 508 18.57 -2.11 0.47
N MET A 509 18.53 -1.70 1.74
CA MET A 509 19.69 -1.07 2.42
C MET A 509 20.36 -1.98 3.44
N LEU A 510 19.91 -3.23 3.56
CA LEU A 510 20.56 -4.20 4.43
C LEU A 510 21.93 -4.60 3.86
N ASP A 511 22.92 -4.67 4.74
CA ASP A 511 24.23 -5.25 4.46
C ASP A 511 24.82 -5.87 5.74
N ALA A 512 25.97 -6.52 5.63
CA ALA A 512 26.67 -7.15 6.76
C ALA A 512 27.03 -6.16 7.90
N ARG A 513 27.01 -4.86 7.65
CA ARG A 513 27.40 -3.79 8.60
C ARG A 513 26.20 -3.04 9.16
N THR A 514 24.98 -3.42 8.78
CA THR A 514 23.75 -2.76 9.25
C THR A 514 23.67 -2.76 10.77
N TYR A 515 24.12 -3.84 11.39
CA TYR A 515 24.22 -3.95 12.85
C TYR A 515 25.63 -4.38 13.28
N ALA A 516 26.02 -4.04 14.49
CA ALA A 516 27.26 -4.55 15.06
C ALA A 516 27.20 -6.08 15.21
N ILE A 517 28.36 -6.74 15.17
CA ILE A 517 28.43 -8.21 15.15
C ILE A 517 27.80 -8.86 16.40
N ASP A 518 27.89 -8.20 17.51
CA ASP A 518 27.28 -8.62 18.80
C ASP A 518 25.79 -8.25 18.92
N GLU A 519 25.30 -7.30 18.13
CA GLU A 519 23.91 -6.93 18.05
C GLU A 519 23.08 -7.87 17.14
N TRP A 520 23.68 -8.36 16.07
CA TRP A 520 23.01 -9.23 15.10
C TRP A 520 22.25 -10.41 15.75
N PRO A 521 22.81 -11.16 16.71
CA PRO A 521 22.07 -12.29 17.32
C PRO A 521 20.78 -11.86 18.02
N ARG A 522 20.70 -10.64 18.58
CA ARG A 522 19.48 -10.12 19.19
C ARG A 522 18.44 -9.82 18.12
N VAL A 523 18.84 -9.14 17.05
CA VAL A 523 17.96 -8.82 15.92
C VAL A 523 17.41 -10.09 15.27
N ILE A 524 18.26 -11.09 15.05
CA ILE A 524 17.83 -12.38 14.48
C ILE A 524 16.79 -13.06 15.38
N ARG A 525 16.99 -13.11 16.69
CA ARG A 525 16.02 -13.69 17.62
C ARG A 525 14.67 -12.95 17.61
N GLU A 526 14.67 -11.63 17.47
CA GLU A 526 13.43 -10.86 17.35
C GLU A 526 12.63 -11.28 16.10
N TYR A 527 13.28 -11.36 14.93
CA TYR A 527 12.62 -11.80 13.70
C TYR A 527 12.17 -13.26 13.75
N GLN A 528 13.01 -14.15 14.28
CA GLN A 528 12.66 -15.57 14.42
C GLN A 528 11.46 -15.78 15.38
N SER A 529 11.43 -15.05 16.48
CA SER A 529 10.29 -15.10 17.42
C SER A 529 8.99 -14.60 16.76
N LEU A 530 9.10 -13.55 15.97
CA LEU A 530 7.97 -13.01 15.22
C LEU A 530 7.50 -14.00 14.14
N GLU A 531 8.44 -14.64 13.43
CA GLU A 531 8.12 -15.65 12.40
C GLU A 531 7.41 -16.87 13.01
N VAL A 532 7.87 -17.36 14.16
CA VAL A 532 7.22 -18.47 14.89
C VAL A 532 5.78 -18.11 15.25
N ALA A 533 5.56 -16.95 15.88
CA ALA A 533 4.21 -16.49 16.26
C ALA A 533 3.30 -16.33 15.02
N THR A 534 3.85 -15.82 13.93
CA THR A 534 3.11 -15.65 12.66
C THR A 534 2.73 -16.99 12.04
N LEU A 535 3.61 -17.98 12.07
CA LEU A 535 3.34 -19.35 11.57
C LEU A 535 2.32 -20.09 12.46
N GLU A 536 2.38 -19.89 13.77
CA GLU A 536 1.37 -20.45 14.70
C GLU A 536 -0.01 -19.88 14.38
N GLN A 537 -0.14 -18.57 14.20
CA GLN A 537 -1.41 -17.97 13.79
C GLN A 537 -1.86 -18.43 12.40
N PHE A 538 -0.95 -18.49 11.43
CA PHE A 538 -1.26 -18.98 10.08
C PHE A 538 -1.81 -20.42 10.08
N SER A 539 -1.33 -21.26 11.00
CA SER A 539 -1.82 -22.61 11.16
C SER A 539 -3.24 -22.65 11.74
N ALA A 540 -3.58 -21.69 12.60
CA ALA A 540 -4.89 -21.60 13.26
C ALA A 540 -5.94 -20.88 12.42
N ILE A 541 -5.54 -20.04 11.48
CA ILE A 541 -6.47 -19.27 10.64
C ILE A 541 -7.16 -20.17 9.63
N SER A 542 -8.45 -19.92 9.38
CA SER A 542 -9.23 -20.72 8.42
C SER A 542 -8.73 -20.57 6.99
N SER A 543 -8.98 -21.59 6.17
CA SER A 543 -8.37 -21.71 4.83
C SER A 543 -8.69 -20.53 3.90
N GLU A 544 -9.89 -19.99 3.99
CA GLU A 544 -10.35 -18.87 3.16
C GLU A 544 -9.59 -17.57 3.41
N TYR A 545 -9.04 -17.36 4.60
CA TYR A 545 -8.27 -16.16 4.94
C TYR A 545 -6.75 -16.32 4.72
N ARG A 546 -6.26 -17.52 4.40
CA ARG A 546 -4.81 -17.80 4.34
C ARG A 546 -4.07 -17.00 3.30
N ASP A 547 -4.67 -16.77 2.13
CA ASP A 547 -4.03 -15.99 1.08
C ASP A 547 -3.93 -14.50 1.47
N ALA A 548 -4.97 -13.93 2.06
CA ALA A 548 -4.94 -12.56 2.60
C ALA A 548 -3.91 -12.43 3.73
N TYR A 549 -3.88 -13.39 4.66
CA TYR A 549 -2.93 -13.38 5.77
C TYR A 549 -1.48 -13.52 5.28
N ARG A 550 -1.25 -14.38 4.30
CA ARG A 550 0.08 -14.55 3.68
C ARG A 550 0.56 -13.25 3.05
N GLN A 551 -0.29 -12.57 2.31
CA GLN A 551 0.07 -11.32 1.64
C GLN A 551 0.43 -10.21 2.61
N ILE A 552 -0.38 -10.02 3.65
CA ILE A 552 -0.30 -8.86 4.52
C ILE A 552 0.69 -9.07 5.67
N ILE A 553 0.81 -10.30 6.18
CA ILE A 553 1.58 -10.58 7.41
C ILE A 553 2.68 -11.61 7.19
N LEU A 554 2.35 -12.84 6.73
CA LEU A 554 3.29 -13.94 6.75
C LEU A 554 4.48 -13.73 5.80
N PHE A 555 4.22 -13.34 4.55
CA PHE A 555 5.29 -13.11 3.58
C PHE A 555 6.25 -11.99 4.01
N PRO A 556 5.79 -10.78 4.42
CA PRO A 556 6.67 -9.74 4.93
C PRO A 556 7.53 -10.19 6.11
N VAL A 557 6.97 -10.97 7.03
CA VAL A 557 7.71 -11.49 8.19
C VAL A 557 8.78 -12.49 7.75
N GLN A 558 8.42 -13.48 6.94
CA GLN A 558 9.35 -14.51 6.47
C GLN A 558 10.47 -13.92 5.61
N ALA A 559 10.12 -13.02 4.71
CA ALA A 559 11.07 -12.37 3.82
C ALA A 559 12.11 -11.57 4.60
N MET A 560 11.69 -10.68 5.51
CA MET A 560 12.61 -9.87 6.31
C MET A 560 13.40 -10.71 7.32
N SER A 561 12.80 -11.73 7.94
CA SER A 561 13.51 -12.67 8.79
C SER A 561 14.64 -13.37 8.04
N ASN A 562 14.35 -13.87 6.86
CA ASN A 562 15.32 -14.56 5.99
C ASN A 562 16.46 -13.65 5.53
N LEU A 563 16.14 -12.41 5.10
CA LEU A 563 17.17 -11.44 4.70
C LEU A 563 18.10 -11.05 5.85
N HIS A 564 17.57 -10.84 7.04
CA HIS A 564 18.41 -10.56 8.20
C HIS A 564 19.35 -11.73 8.53
N GLN A 565 18.84 -12.98 8.44
CA GLN A 565 19.68 -14.16 8.61
C GLN A 565 20.78 -14.24 7.56
N MET A 566 20.48 -13.92 6.30
CA MET A 566 21.46 -13.90 5.21
C MET A 566 22.57 -12.88 5.46
N TYR A 567 22.23 -11.65 5.84
CA TYR A 567 23.25 -10.61 6.07
C TYR A 567 24.01 -10.80 7.39
N TYR A 568 23.41 -11.41 8.38
CA TYR A 568 24.16 -11.90 9.55
C TYR A 568 25.14 -12.99 9.17
N ALA A 569 24.72 -13.94 8.34
CA ALA A 569 25.61 -14.98 7.83
C ALA A 569 26.76 -14.35 7.02
N GLN A 570 26.50 -13.31 6.24
CA GLN A 570 27.55 -12.56 5.55
C GLN A 570 28.52 -11.89 6.52
N ALA A 571 28.03 -11.26 7.58
CA ALA A 571 28.88 -10.62 8.59
C ALA A 571 29.80 -11.65 9.28
N MET A 572 29.24 -12.81 9.62
CA MET A 572 30.03 -13.91 10.21
C MET A 572 30.99 -14.52 9.21
N ASN A 573 30.59 -14.72 7.96
CA ASN A 573 31.46 -15.21 6.90
C ASN A 573 32.68 -14.30 6.69
N GLN A 574 32.45 -12.99 6.58
CA GLN A 574 33.52 -12.00 6.41
C GLN A 574 34.47 -11.99 7.60
N LYS A 575 33.95 -11.96 8.84
CA LYS A 575 34.74 -11.97 10.05
C LYS A 575 35.63 -13.20 10.15
N LEU A 576 35.05 -14.39 10.03
CA LEU A 576 35.78 -15.66 10.16
C LEU A 576 36.79 -15.87 9.02
N TYR A 577 36.46 -15.41 7.82
CA TYR A 577 37.37 -15.43 6.70
C TYR A 577 38.62 -14.56 6.95
N GLN A 578 38.46 -13.36 7.50
CA GLN A 578 39.54 -12.48 7.91
C GLN A 578 40.44 -13.11 9.00
N GLU A 579 39.78 -13.82 9.91
CA GLU A 579 40.43 -14.58 10.99
C GLU A 579 41.07 -15.89 10.49
N LYS A 580 40.94 -16.20 9.19
CA LYS A 580 41.41 -17.46 8.55
C LYS A 580 40.77 -18.71 9.20
N ASN A 581 39.56 -18.57 9.71
CA ASN A 581 38.84 -19.65 10.37
C ASN A 581 37.95 -20.40 9.34
N PRO A 582 38.16 -21.74 9.15
CA PRO A 582 37.39 -22.55 8.20
C PRO A 582 35.88 -22.56 8.44
N GLU A 583 35.39 -22.26 9.65
CA GLU A 583 33.97 -22.09 9.95
C GLU A 583 33.29 -21.03 9.06
N CYS A 584 34.07 -20.16 8.39
CA CYS A 584 33.50 -19.23 7.39
C CYS A 584 32.75 -19.98 6.29
N ASN A 585 33.14 -21.22 5.95
CA ASN A 585 32.48 -22.03 4.90
C ASN A 585 31.04 -22.37 5.28
N ARG A 586 30.79 -22.72 6.54
CA ARG A 586 29.43 -22.97 7.05
C ARG A 586 28.55 -21.73 6.90
N TRP A 587 29.07 -20.55 7.17
CA TRP A 587 28.33 -19.31 7.01
C TRP A 587 28.12 -18.94 5.53
N ALA A 588 29.04 -19.36 4.66
CA ALA A 588 28.84 -19.28 3.21
C ALA A 588 27.63 -20.13 2.75
N ASP A 589 27.53 -21.37 3.26
CA ASP A 589 26.40 -22.26 2.96
C ASP A 589 25.08 -21.67 3.49
N GLU A 590 25.10 -21.06 4.66
CA GLU A 590 23.91 -20.37 5.22
C GLU A 590 23.48 -19.16 4.38
N MET A 591 24.42 -18.39 3.83
CA MET A 591 24.10 -17.32 2.88
C MET A 591 23.40 -17.86 1.64
N GLU A 592 23.94 -18.93 1.02
CA GLU A 592 23.35 -19.56 -0.16
C GLU A 592 21.94 -20.11 0.15
N ARG A 593 21.78 -20.75 1.31
CA ARG A 593 20.48 -21.24 1.78
C ARG A 593 19.45 -20.12 1.88
N CYS A 594 19.83 -19.00 2.51
CA CYS A 594 18.93 -17.85 2.67
C CYS A 594 18.59 -17.19 1.33
N PHE A 595 19.56 -17.05 0.44
CA PHE A 595 19.35 -16.49 -0.90
C PHE A 595 18.35 -17.33 -1.72
N ASN A 596 18.53 -18.65 -1.72
CA ASN A 596 17.62 -19.56 -2.40
C ASN A 596 16.22 -19.54 -1.75
N LYS A 597 16.15 -19.44 -0.42
CA LYS A 597 14.87 -19.34 0.32
C LYS A 597 14.11 -18.07 -0.04
N ASP A 598 14.80 -16.96 -0.23
CA ASP A 598 14.17 -15.71 -0.68
C ASP A 598 13.51 -15.88 -2.05
N ALA A 599 14.24 -16.45 -3.01
CA ALA A 599 13.70 -16.76 -4.33
C ALA A 599 12.48 -17.70 -4.27
N GLU A 600 12.49 -18.72 -3.38
CA GLU A 600 11.35 -19.60 -3.16
C GLU A 600 10.12 -18.86 -2.60
N LEU A 601 10.31 -17.96 -1.64
CA LEU A 601 9.23 -17.15 -1.06
C LEU A 601 8.59 -16.25 -2.12
N CYS A 602 9.40 -15.55 -2.91
CA CYS A 602 8.92 -14.71 -4.00
C CYS A 602 8.24 -15.52 -5.11
N ALA A 603 8.80 -16.69 -5.47
CA ALA A 603 8.17 -17.59 -6.45
C ALA A 603 6.83 -18.14 -5.97
N TYR A 604 6.70 -18.50 -4.68
CA TYR A 604 5.43 -18.92 -4.11
C TYR A 604 4.38 -17.80 -4.18
N TYR A 605 4.75 -16.58 -3.80
CA TYR A 605 3.86 -15.41 -3.88
C TYR A 605 3.35 -15.19 -5.31
N ASN A 606 4.26 -15.20 -6.27
CA ASN A 606 3.94 -14.92 -7.67
C ASN A 606 3.15 -16.04 -8.35
N LYS A 607 3.50 -17.31 -8.12
CA LYS A 607 3.04 -18.43 -8.96
C LYS A 607 2.01 -19.34 -8.32
N VAL A 608 1.94 -19.37 -6.99
CA VAL A 608 1.12 -20.36 -6.26
C VAL A 608 -0.01 -19.72 -5.49
N MET A 609 0.30 -18.68 -4.73
CA MET A 609 -0.67 -17.97 -3.90
C MET A 609 -1.83 -17.45 -4.74
N SER A 610 -3.05 -17.57 -4.23
CA SER A 610 -4.28 -17.13 -4.91
C SER A 610 -4.42 -17.69 -6.35
N GLY A 611 -3.92 -18.93 -6.57
CA GLY A 611 -3.93 -19.56 -7.89
C GLY A 611 -3.05 -18.88 -8.93
N GLY A 612 -2.01 -18.15 -8.51
CA GLY A 612 -1.10 -17.40 -9.39
C GLY A 612 -1.63 -16.03 -9.84
N LYS A 613 -2.67 -15.52 -9.21
CA LYS A 613 -3.24 -14.19 -9.50
C LYS A 613 -2.20 -13.07 -9.47
N TRP A 614 -1.19 -13.18 -8.60
CA TRP A 614 -0.20 -12.14 -8.35
C TRP A 614 1.12 -12.34 -9.12
N ASP A 615 1.08 -13.12 -10.20
CA ASP A 615 2.28 -13.41 -11.01
C ASP A 615 2.96 -12.13 -11.51
N GLY A 616 4.19 -11.91 -11.05
CA GLY A 616 4.99 -10.72 -11.33
C GLY A 616 4.96 -9.64 -10.27
N MET A 617 4.08 -9.72 -9.24
CA MET A 617 3.94 -8.68 -8.23
C MET A 617 5.14 -8.62 -7.25
N MET A 618 5.78 -9.74 -6.92
CA MET A 618 6.97 -9.79 -6.07
C MET A 618 8.22 -10.04 -6.92
N THR A 619 8.62 -9.03 -7.69
CA THR A 619 9.79 -9.07 -8.59
C THR A 619 10.77 -7.92 -8.33
N GLN A 620 10.53 -7.11 -7.29
CA GLN A 620 11.42 -6.02 -6.90
C GLN A 620 12.78 -6.57 -6.49
N LYS A 621 13.84 -6.07 -7.15
CA LYS A 621 15.22 -6.31 -6.73
C LYS A 621 15.45 -5.72 -5.33
N HIS A 622 15.91 -6.53 -4.39
CA HIS A 622 16.12 -6.10 -3.01
C HIS A 622 17.41 -6.69 -2.37
N ILE A 623 18.02 -7.68 -3.01
CA ILE A 623 19.35 -8.19 -2.64
C ILE A 623 20.37 -7.69 -3.66
N GLY A 624 21.44 -7.05 -3.17
CA GLY A 624 22.44 -6.43 -4.03
C GLY A 624 21.94 -5.19 -4.76
N TYR A 625 20.92 -4.52 -4.21
CA TYR A 625 20.41 -3.26 -4.72
C TYR A 625 21.46 -2.14 -4.57
N ARG A 626 21.68 -1.35 -5.62
CA ARG A 626 22.70 -0.29 -5.64
C ARG A 626 22.14 1.09 -5.85
N SER A 627 21.13 1.21 -6.72
CA SER A 627 20.45 2.49 -7.01
C SER A 627 19.05 2.24 -7.53
N TRP A 628 18.22 3.28 -7.52
CA TRP A 628 16.82 3.21 -7.97
C TRP A 628 16.66 2.82 -9.45
N ASN A 629 17.67 3.08 -10.26
CA ASN A 629 17.69 2.74 -11.69
C ASN A 629 18.57 1.53 -12.01
N ASP A 630 18.84 0.67 -11.03
CA ASP A 630 19.47 -0.64 -11.28
C ASP A 630 18.68 -1.39 -12.34
N ASP A 631 19.38 -2.14 -13.17
CA ASP A 631 18.76 -2.96 -14.21
C ASP A 631 17.88 -4.05 -13.58
N PHE A 632 16.58 -3.85 -13.64
CA PHE A 632 15.58 -4.77 -13.08
C PHE A 632 15.62 -6.15 -13.75
N ALA A 633 16.18 -6.27 -14.96
CA ALA A 633 16.34 -7.54 -15.65
C ALA A 633 17.39 -8.45 -14.99
N GLU A 634 18.35 -7.88 -14.26
CA GLU A 634 19.38 -8.67 -13.57
C GLU A 634 18.85 -9.44 -12.35
N GLY A 635 17.72 -8.99 -11.76
CA GLY A 635 17.19 -9.57 -10.51
C GLY A 635 18.12 -9.38 -9.31
N ASP A 636 17.88 -10.18 -8.27
CA ASP A 636 18.68 -10.18 -7.05
C ASP A 636 20.08 -10.74 -7.29
N VAL A 637 21.07 -10.13 -6.62
CA VAL A 637 22.48 -10.50 -6.76
C VAL A 637 23.01 -11.03 -5.43
N MET A 638 23.50 -12.26 -5.46
CA MET A 638 24.11 -12.90 -4.29
C MET A 638 25.25 -12.06 -3.72
N PRO A 639 25.24 -11.73 -2.43
CA PRO A 639 26.36 -11.05 -1.78
C PRO A 639 27.65 -11.87 -1.86
N VAL A 640 28.78 -11.16 -1.79
CA VAL A 640 30.10 -11.82 -1.88
C VAL A 640 30.25 -12.87 -0.79
N ILE A 641 30.56 -14.08 -1.21
CA ILE A 641 30.87 -15.24 -0.37
C ILE A 641 32.36 -15.46 -0.32
N ASN A 642 32.89 -15.64 0.87
CA ASN A 642 34.30 -16.01 1.09
C ASN A 642 34.36 -17.45 1.54
N ARG A 643 35.24 -18.23 0.90
CA ARG A 643 35.52 -19.63 1.26
C ARG A 643 36.99 -19.86 1.43
N ILE A 644 37.33 -20.55 2.47
CA ILE A 644 38.68 -21.05 2.67
C ILE A 644 38.71 -22.44 2.01
N LYS A 645 39.59 -22.61 1.07
CA LYS A 645 39.86 -23.96 0.51
C LYS A 645 40.33 -24.83 1.65
N GLU A 646 39.59 -25.87 1.94
CA GLU A 646 40.10 -26.90 2.84
C GLU A 646 41.44 -27.39 2.22
N GLN A 647 42.52 -27.23 2.97
CA GLN A 647 43.72 -27.93 2.59
C GLN A 647 43.43 -29.41 2.75
N VAL A 648 43.19 -30.09 1.64
CA VAL A 648 43.20 -31.55 1.60
C VAL A 648 44.65 -32.00 1.84
N GLY A 649 45.06 -31.97 3.06
CA GLY A 649 46.38 -32.34 3.49
C GLY A 649 46.38 -32.72 4.95
N GLY A 650 46.20 -34.00 5.20
CA GLY A 650 46.30 -34.68 6.49
C GLY A 650 45.43 -34.08 7.58
N ASN A 651 44.46 -34.80 8.08
CA ASN A 651 43.63 -34.37 9.19
C ASN A 651 44.53 -33.95 10.38
N VAL A 652 44.69 -32.62 10.54
CA VAL A 652 45.37 -32.07 11.71
C VAL A 652 44.29 -31.63 12.69
N PHE A 653 44.19 -32.33 13.79
CA PHE A 653 43.27 -31.98 14.89
C PHE A 653 44.02 -31.11 15.89
N THR A 654 43.53 -29.91 16.12
CA THR A 654 44.21 -28.94 16.99
C THR A 654 43.54 -28.91 18.37
N GLU A 655 44.36 -28.74 19.40
CA GLU A 655 43.89 -28.51 20.77
C GLU A 655 43.29 -27.10 20.85
N LYS A 656 42.08 -27.03 21.42
CA LYS A 656 41.43 -25.78 21.74
C LYS A 656 40.82 -25.91 23.16
N ASP A 657 41.11 -24.94 23.99
CA ASP A 657 40.60 -24.87 25.37
C ASP A 657 40.92 -26.13 26.23
N GLY A 658 42.08 -26.73 25.99
CA GLY A 658 42.56 -27.88 26.72
C GLY A 658 42.01 -29.25 26.27
N TYR A 659 41.32 -29.30 25.12
CA TYR A 659 40.86 -30.57 24.55
C TYR A 659 40.98 -30.60 23.02
N VAL A 660 41.02 -31.80 22.48
CA VAL A 660 40.95 -32.06 21.03
C VAL A 660 39.60 -32.74 20.74
N ALA A 661 38.77 -32.11 19.91
CA ALA A 661 37.50 -32.66 19.45
C ALA A 661 37.71 -33.24 18.04
N ILE A 662 37.29 -34.48 17.85
CA ILE A 662 37.40 -35.20 16.56
C ILE A 662 36.04 -35.77 16.23
N GLU A 663 35.47 -35.31 15.12
CA GLU A 663 34.26 -35.91 14.57
C GLU A 663 34.59 -37.26 13.91
N ALA A 664 33.75 -38.25 14.10
CA ALA A 664 33.99 -39.61 13.62
C ALA A 664 34.16 -39.70 12.10
N GLU A 665 33.52 -38.85 11.36
CA GLU A 665 33.62 -38.79 9.89
C GLU A 665 34.90 -38.15 9.36
N HIS A 666 35.65 -37.43 10.22
CA HIS A 666 36.93 -36.80 9.87
C HIS A 666 38.14 -37.70 10.12
N TYR A 667 37.95 -39.01 9.99
CA TYR A 667 39.04 -39.95 10.14
C TYR A 667 40.15 -39.70 9.08
N TYR A 668 41.39 -39.81 9.49
CA TYR A 668 42.56 -39.61 8.63
C TYR A 668 42.70 -40.70 7.57
N GLN A 669 42.47 -41.93 7.98
CA GLN A 669 42.64 -43.13 7.13
C GLN A 669 41.67 -44.22 7.58
N LYS A 670 41.13 -44.96 6.65
CA LYS A 670 40.36 -46.16 6.93
C LYS A 670 41.02 -47.40 6.31
N HIS A 671 40.94 -48.50 7.02
CA HIS A 671 41.29 -49.81 6.48
C HIS A 671 40.01 -50.67 6.50
N GLU A 672 39.56 -51.01 5.33
CA GLU A 672 38.31 -51.78 5.17
C GLU A 672 38.65 -53.22 4.70
N ALA A 673 37.94 -54.20 5.23
CA ALA A 673 37.88 -55.50 4.59
C ALA A 673 36.89 -55.44 3.40
N ALA A 674 37.12 -56.23 2.36
CA ALA A 674 36.33 -56.18 1.14
C ALA A 674 34.82 -56.41 1.34
N ASP A 675 34.49 -57.13 2.41
CA ASP A 675 33.12 -57.52 2.81
C ASP A 675 32.57 -56.72 3.98
N SER A 676 33.31 -55.70 4.47
CA SER A 676 32.95 -54.95 5.65
C SER A 676 33.31 -53.46 5.48
N PRO A 677 32.68 -52.73 4.56
CA PRO A 677 32.95 -51.33 4.33
C PRO A 677 32.55 -50.45 5.52
N LEU A 678 33.32 -49.39 5.71
CA LEU A 678 33.02 -48.35 6.72
C LEU A 678 32.07 -47.33 6.12
N LEU A 679 30.89 -47.21 6.65
CA LEU A 679 29.84 -46.27 6.22
C LEU A 679 29.81 -45.04 7.09
N VAL A 680 29.77 -43.88 6.49
CA VAL A 680 29.45 -42.62 7.15
C VAL A 680 27.95 -42.40 7.03
N ILE A 681 27.26 -42.31 8.17
CA ILE A 681 25.79 -42.09 8.21
C ILE A 681 25.51 -40.65 8.61
N PRO A 682 25.05 -39.84 7.66
CA PRO A 682 24.77 -38.43 7.89
C PRO A 682 23.75 -38.19 9.02
N GLY A 683 24.02 -37.23 9.90
CA GLY A 683 23.11 -36.85 10.96
C GLY A 683 22.97 -37.87 12.13
N MET A 684 23.73 -38.92 12.14
CA MET A 684 23.69 -39.94 13.22
C MET A 684 24.54 -39.54 14.41
N GLY A 685 25.55 -38.69 14.23
CA GLY A 685 26.40 -38.21 15.30
C GLY A 685 25.72 -37.16 16.17
N ARG A 686 26.35 -36.83 17.30
CA ARG A 686 25.84 -35.76 18.20
C ARG A 686 25.90 -34.38 17.55
N THR A 687 26.85 -34.16 16.71
CA THR A 687 27.15 -32.90 16.00
C THR A 687 27.11 -33.09 14.49
N LEU A 688 27.75 -34.12 13.95
CA LEU A 688 27.80 -34.43 12.52
C LEU A 688 27.35 -35.89 12.27
N SER A 689 28.12 -36.64 11.47
CA SER A 689 27.78 -37.99 11.05
C SER A 689 28.28 -39.03 12.04
N GLY A 690 27.61 -40.16 12.06
CA GLY A 690 28.13 -41.37 12.71
C GLY A 690 28.89 -42.26 11.72
N VAL A 691 29.80 -43.10 12.21
CA VAL A 691 30.55 -44.09 11.38
C VAL A 691 30.20 -45.47 11.86
N ARG A 692 29.92 -46.38 10.91
CA ARG A 692 29.57 -47.74 11.19
C ARG A 692 30.29 -48.68 10.21
N ILE A 693 30.65 -49.88 10.66
CA ILE A 693 31.07 -50.97 9.76
C ILE A 693 29.79 -51.64 9.21
N ASP A 694 29.68 -51.71 7.89
CA ASP A 694 28.61 -52.40 7.23
C ASP A 694 29.04 -53.85 6.92
N GLY A 695 29.02 -54.67 7.94
CA GLY A 695 29.24 -56.11 7.79
C GLY A 695 27.91 -56.83 7.75
N GLY A 696 27.57 -57.45 6.64
CA GLY A 696 26.46 -58.38 6.60
C GLY A 696 26.60 -59.44 7.70
N SER A 697 25.57 -59.58 8.53
CA SER A 697 25.32 -60.65 9.54
C SER A 697 26.56 -61.37 10.08
N LEU A 698 27.47 -60.63 10.72
CA LEU A 698 28.48 -61.24 11.57
C LEU A 698 27.80 -61.66 12.89
N LEU A 699 27.47 -62.93 12.99
CA LEU A 699 27.30 -63.59 14.27
C LEU A 699 28.61 -63.42 15.07
N TYR A 700 28.60 -62.54 16.07
CA TYR A 700 29.69 -62.41 17.03
C TYR A 700 29.87 -63.76 17.74
N LYS A 701 30.88 -64.54 17.39
CA LYS A 701 31.40 -65.55 18.28
C LYS A 701 32.30 -64.83 19.29
N TRP A 702 31.83 -64.69 20.52
CA TRP A 702 32.67 -64.37 21.64
C TRP A 702 33.39 -65.66 22.03
N GLU A 703 34.71 -65.80 21.81
CA GLU A 703 35.57 -66.70 22.51
C GLU A 703 36.16 -66.06 23.74
#